data_564d707c654ec68dd6f38986784ed7fe
#
_entry.id   564d707c654ec68dd6f38986784ed7fe
#
_cell.length_a   1.000
_cell.length_b   1.000
_cell.length_c   1.000
_cell.angle_alpha   90.00
_cell.angle_beta   90.00
_cell.angle_gamma   90.00
#
_symmetry.space_group_name_H-M   'P 1'
#
loop_
_entity.id
_entity.type
_entity.pdbx_description
1 polymer ?
#
loop_
_entity_poly.entity_id
_entity_poly.type
_entity_poly.pdbx_seq_one_letter_code
_entity_poly.pdbx_strand_id
1 'polypeptide(L)'
;MIELEGDSPVACFAAEELRRTLQRIGAPALPVVARATGPRIALRYGLGGDGFLRAPDRDGLLLRGDGPRGLLYAVYDLLEALGCRWVAPGPDGERLPRHERVTLPTAGLADRPALAGRGLVIGHDHFLAEAESWVAWAARSRLSTIFVHTIGRGPALGACRLSSWRDRRRALVPRIAERGLDLELGGHHLSDLVPRRLFRDRPELFRFDGTRHTPDRNFCPSHPATQATLRVNGAAFFTAYPEAQVYHLWPDDLLGGGWCACPLCAGLLAADQALLATNILAEVLAELRPDARVSYLAYHDTESAPRVLAPHPQVELIFAPRPRSYAHGIGAPANPINAVYAARLAENIALFEREEPARGSPSVFEYYLDGILFKSSVPPLPEVIAADMVQYRDAGVRCVRALLTGDRPWLFAPLNAYLFARLAWAPAQCAEDLLGNYAAARAPRAPESLARAYQALGAAWHPALDRTPAEAALRRDFPTSRDVVTAPPLDVLDYMAAPRPHSERRLEQLRASEDWIALGRTAWDAVIASAFADGPSLAAERAEWELAASLLHFLVMRQQLYVLADREATAPVLRDALGEAQTALDVLIVWARANVPPRARAGHLLLRGIFQFHLDHLADRQLVLPWQRAALRARRAADARALLADPRLVWELLRTRR
;
A
#
# COMPACT_ATOMS: atom_id res chain seq x y z
N MET A 1 -13.22 -1.51 -38.88
CA MET A 1 -13.46 -2.78 -38.15
C MET A 1 -12.35 -3.01 -37.16
N ILE A 2 -12.59 -3.81 -36.13
CA ILE A 2 -11.53 -4.32 -35.23
C ILE A 2 -11.28 -5.78 -35.63
N GLU A 3 -10.07 -6.08 -36.07
CA GLU A 3 -9.66 -7.44 -36.45
C GLU A 3 -8.87 -8.08 -35.30
N LEU A 4 -9.35 -9.18 -34.75
CA LEU A 4 -8.67 -9.93 -33.69
C LEU A 4 -8.21 -11.29 -34.20
N GLU A 5 -6.91 -11.55 -34.10
CA GLU A 5 -6.36 -12.88 -34.33
C GLU A 5 -6.15 -13.61 -33.00
N GLY A 6 -6.74 -14.81 -32.89
CA GLY A 6 -6.72 -15.63 -31.69
C GLY A 6 -7.95 -15.47 -30.81
N ASP A 7 -8.03 -16.29 -29.76
CA ASP A 7 -9.21 -16.48 -28.90
C ASP A 7 -8.89 -16.38 -27.39
N SER A 8 -7.69 -15.88 -27.03
CA SER A 8 -7.35 -15.64 -25.62
C SER A 8 -8.43 -14.79 -24.95
N PRO A 9 -8.93 -15.17 -23.75
CA PRO A 9 -9.91 -14.37 -23.02
C PRO A 9 -9.46 -12.92 -22.81
N VAL A 10 -8.16 -12.69 -22.56
CA VAL A 10 -7.58 -11.35 -22.39
C VAL A 10 -7.59 -10.57 -23.70
N ALA A 11 -7.30 -11.22 -24.83
CA ALA A 11 -7.34 -10.57 -26.15
C ALA A 11 -8.78 -10.25 -26.58
N CYS A 12 -9.73 -11.14 -26.28
CA CYS A 12 -11.16 -10.88 -26.50
C CYS A 12 -11.64 -9.69 -25.64
N PHE A 13 -11.21 -9.64 -24.36
CA PHE A 13 -11.50 -8.50 -23.49
C PHE A 13 -10.88 -7.21 -24.03
N ALA A 14 -9.63 -7.25 -24.52
CA ALA A 14 -8.95 -6.09 -25.10
C ALA A 14 -9.70 -5.53 -26.32
N ALA A 15 -10.18 -6.40 -27.21
CA ALA A 15 -10.96 -6.00 -28.39
C ALA A 15 -12.30 -5.36 -28.00
N GLU A 16 -12.98 -5.92 -27.00
CA GLU A 16 -14.26 -5.39 -26.52
C GLU A 16 -14.08 -4.07 -25.75
N GLU A 17 -13.02 -3.93 -24.93
CA GLU A 17 -12.69 -2.68 -24.22
C GLU A 17 -12.36 -1.56 -25.23
N LEU A 18 -11.61 -1.88 -26.29
CA LEU A 18 -11.35 -0.96 -27.39
C LEU A 18 -12.65 -0.52 -28.07
N ARG A 19 -13.48 -1.49 -28.46
CA ARG A 19 -14.76 -1.22 -29.15
C ARG A 19 -15.67 -0.30 -28.34
N ARG A 20 -15.86 -0.62 -27.04
CA ARG A 20 -16.72 0.15 -26.13
C ARG A 20 -16.19 1.55 -25.90
N THR A 21 -14.88 1.68 -25.68
CA THR A 21 -14.29 2.99 -25.38
C THR A 21 -14.27 3.89 -26.62
N LEU A 22 -13.93 3.35 -27.79
CA LEU A 22 -14.02 4.10 -29.05
C LEU A 22 -15.44 4.62 -29.30
N GLN A 23 -16.48 3.80 -29.06
CA GLN A 23 -17.86 4.22 -29.18
C GLN A 23 -18.24 5.34 -28.20
N ARG A 24 -17.74 5.27 -26.96
CA ARG A 24 -17.97 6.30 -25.92
C ARG A 24 -17.32 7.64 -26.25
N ILE A 25 -16.23 7.65 -27.02
CA ILE A 25 -15.53 8.88 -27.43
C ILE A 25 -15.97 9.41 -28.80
N GLY A 26 -16.98 8.80 -29.44
CA GLY A 26 -17.60 9.31 -30.67
C GLY A 26 -17.33 8.50 -31.94
N ALA A 27 -16.63 7.38 -31.88
CA ALA A 27 -16.51 6.49 -33.02
C ALA A 27 -17.85 5.74 -33.28
N PRO A 28 -18.14 5.38 -34.54
CA PRO A 28 -19.25 4.48 -34.82
C PRO A 28 -19.02 3.11 -34.17
N ALA A 29 -20.09 2.32 -34.03
CA ALA A 29 -19.97 0.95 -33.55
C ALA A 29 -19.11 0.12 -34.53
N LEU A 30 -17.91 -0.28 -34.08
CA LEU A 30 -17.00 -1.09 -34.88
C LEU A 30 -17.22 -2.58 -34.58
N PRO A 31 -17.53 -3.42 -35.59
CA PRO A 31 -17.60 -4.87 -35.35
C PRO A 31 -16.20 -5.44 -35.04
N VAL A 32 -16.16 -6.44 -34.13
CA VAL A 32 -14.98 -7.27 -33.90
C VAL A 32 -15.10 -8.51 -34.79
N VAL A 33 -14.10 -8.75 -35.61
CA VAL A 33 -14.09 -9.84 -36.61
C VAL A 33 -12.76 -10.58 -36.58
N ALA A 34 -12.78 -11.87 -36.98
CA ALA A 34 -11.54 -12.65 -37.09
C ALA A 34 -10.66 -12.21 -38.30
N ARG A 35 -11.34 -11.72 -39.39
CA ARG A 35 -10.65 -11.23 -40.59
C ARG A 35 -11.43 -10.07 -41.18
N ALA A 36 -10.76 -8.97 -41.38
CA ALA A 36 -11.34 -7.76 -41.99
C ALA A 36 -11.00 -7.66 -43.48
N THR A 37 -11.92 -7.11 -44.25
CA THR A 37 -11.71 -6.69 -45.64
C THR A 37 -11.80 -5.17 -45.70
N GLY A 38 -10.66 -4.46 -45.67
CA GLY A 38 -10.60 -2.99 -45.71
C GLY A 38 -10.08 -2.35 -44.40
N PRO A 39 -10.39 -1.05 -44.17
CA PRO A 39 -9.82 -0.30 -43.02
C PRO A 39 -10.10 -0.96 -41.69
N ARG A 40 -9.01 -1.16 -40.89
CA ARG A 40 -9.08 -1.90 -39.63
C ARG A 40 -8.11 -1.39 -38.56
N ILE A 41 -8.41 -1.75 -37.32
CA ILE A 41 -7.44 -1.82 -36.22
C ILE A 41 -7.16 -3.31 -36.01
N ALA A 42 -5.93 -3.73 -36.35
CA ALA A 42 -5.52 -5.12 -36.26
C ALA A 42 -4.93 -5.41 -34.86
N LEU A 43 -5.47 -6.42 -34.17
CA LEU A 43 -5.05 -6.86 -32.85
C LEU A 43 -4.30 -8.19 -32.99
N ARG A 44 -3.03 -8.21 -32.54
CA ARG A 44 -2.13 -9.37 -32.60
C ARG A 44 -1.40 -9.56 -31.28
N TYR A 45 -1.04 -10.78 -30.93
CA TYR A 45 -0.25 -11.05 -29.73
C TYR A 45 0.63 -12.29 -29.90
N GLY A 46 1.73 -12.31 -29.15
CA GLY A 46 2.63 -13.46 -29.03
C GLY A 46 2.31 -14.31 -27.80
N LEU A 47 3.31 -15.10 -27.37
CA LEU A 47 3.13 -16.10 -26.32
C LEU A 47 3.36 -15.60 -24.89
N GLY A 48 4.03 -14.45 -24.72
CA GLY A 48 4.28 -13.91 -23.36
C GLY A 48 4.99 -12.57 -23.37
N GLY A 49 4.94 -11.93 -22.21
CA GLY A 49 5.50 -10.60 -21.99
C GLY A 49 4.46 -9.47 -22.00
N ASP A 50 4.85 -8.35 -21.43
CA ASP A 50 4.01 -7.16 -21.22
C ASP A 50 4.32 -6.02 -22.20
N GLY A 51 5.37 -6.17 -23.04
CA GLY A 51 5.71 -5.20 -24.07
C GLY A 51 4.66 -5.15 -25.17
N PHE A 52 4.59 -4.02 -25.88
CA PHE A 52 3.66 -3.81 -26.97
C PHE A 52 4.22 -2.92 -28.08
N LEU A 53 3.57 -3.01 -29.23
CA LEU A 53 3.78 -2.15 -30.40
C LEU A 53 2.44 -1.58 -30.87
N ARG A 54 2.42 -0.28 -31.14
CA ARG A 54 1.41 0.40 -31.94
C ARG A 54 2.08 0.97 -33.18
N ALA A 55 1.63 0.59 -34.37
CA ALA A 55 2.25 1.02 -35.61
C ALA A 55 1.20 1.23 -36.72
N PRO A 56 1.42 2.16 -37.65
CA PRO A 56 0.62 2.22 -38.87
C PRO A 56 0.65 0.87 -39.61
N ASP A 57 -0.48 0.46 -40.15
CA ASP A 57 -0.63 -0.69 -41.03
C ASP A 57 -1.18 -0.23 -42.39
N ARG A 58 -0.97 -1.04 -43.44
CA ARG A 58 -1.40 -0.72 -44.80
C ARG A 58 -2.88 -0.30 -44.86
N ASP A 59 -3.72 -0.98 -44.09
CA ASP A 59 -5.18 -0.77 -44.07
C ASP A 59 -5.65 -0.11 -42.76
N GLY A 60 -4.75 0.55 -42.00
CA GLY A 60 -5.13 1.26 -40.76
C GLY A 60 -4.05 1.24 -39.67
N LEU A 61 -4.32 0.54 -38.56
CA LEU A 61 -3.44 0.51 -37.38
C LEU A 61 -3.22 -0.92 -36.88
N LEU A 62 -1.99 -1.27 -36.57
CA LEU A 62 -1.60 -2.50 -35.88
C LEU A 62 -1.39 -2.23 -34.40
N LEU A 63 -2.01 -3.00 -33.53
CA LEU A 63 -1.71 -3.15 -32.11
C LEU A 63 -1.22 -4.57 -31.87
N ARG A 64 0.03 -4.70 -31.40
CA ARG A 64 0.64 -6.01 -31.13
C ARG A 64 1.19 -6.04 -29.72
N GLY A 65 0.83 -7.05 -28.93
CA GLY A 65 1.43 -7.37 -27.64
C GLY A 65 2.46 -8.47 -27.74
N ASP A 66 3.46 -8.47 -26.86
CA ASP A 66 4.37 -9.60 -26.68
C ASP A 66 3.60 -10.83 -26.18
N GLY A 67 2.56 -10.60 -25.39
CA GLY A 67 1.54 -11.57 -24.98
C GLY A 67 0.14 -10.95 -24.97
N PRO A 68 -0.90 -11.69 -24.57
CA PRO A 68 -2.28 -11.18 -24.52
C PRO A 68 -2.43 -9.95 -23.61
N ARG A 69 -1.71 -9.89 -22.46
CA ARG A 69 -1.70 -8.73 -21.56
C ARG A 69 -1.00 -7.52 -22.21
N GLY A 70 0.09 -7.74 -22.93
CA GLY A 70 0.76 -6.69 -23.72
C GLY A 70 -0.18 -6.12 -24.81
N LEU A 71 -1.03 -6.94 -25.44
CA LEU A 71 -2.05 -6.45 -26.37
C LEU A 71 -3.07 -5.54 -25.67
N LEU A 72 -3.53 -5.90 -24.49
CA LEU A 72 -4.42 -5.03 -23.70
C LEU A 72 -3.76 -3.68 -23.39
N TYR A 73 -2.46 -3.67 -23.10
CA TYR A 73 -1.70 -2.44 -22.87
C TYR A 73 -1.55 -1.60 -24.15
N ALA A 74 -1.39 -2.24 -25.32
CA ALA A 74 -1.39 -1.53 -26.60
C ALA A 74 -2.76 -0.86 -26.87
N VAL A 75 -3.86 -1.50 -26.47
CA VAL A 75 -5.21 -0.92 -26.55
C VAL A 75 -5.31 0.31 -25.63
N TYR A 76 -4.84 0.23 -24.38
CA TYR A 76 -4.87 1.38 -23.49
C TYR A 76 -3.95 2.51 -23.95
N ASP A 77 -2.79 2.19 -24.56
CA ASP A 77 -1.92 3.18 -25.18
C ASP A 77 -2.62 3.94 -26.32
N LEU A 78 -3.29 3.23 -27.20
CA LEU A 78 -4.09 3.85 -28.25
C LEU A 78 -5.17 4.77 -27.67
N LEU A 79 -5.90 4.30 -26.66
CA LEU A 79 -6.97 5.09 -26.04
C LEU A 79 -6.41 6.33 -25.31
N GLU A 80 -5.24 6.21 -24.68
CA GLU A 80 -4.53 7.36 -24.08
C GLU A 80 -4.06 8.35 -25.15
N ALA A 81 -3.57 7.87 -26.30
CA ALA A 81 -3.21 8.71 -27.44
C ALA A 81 -4.43 9.45 -28.04
N LEU A 82 -5.63 8.87 -27.90
CA LEU A 82 -6.90 9.50 -28.25
C LEU A 82 -7.46 10.42 -27.15
N GLY A 83 -6.73 10.65 -26.07
CA GLY A 83 -7.09 11.59 -24.99
C GLY A 83 -7.84 10.97 -23.82
N CYS A 84 -8.09 9.65 -23.81
CA CYS A 84 -8.66 9.00 -22.63
C CYS A 84 -7.67 9.05 -21.44
N ARG A 85 -8.19 9.22 -20.22
CA ARG A 85 -7.37 9.19 -18.99
C ARG A 85 -8.10 8.44 -17.88
N TRP A 86 -7.34 7.64 -17.11
CA TRP A 86 -7.81 6.89 -15.94
C TRP A 86 -6.86 7.16 -14.78
N VAL A 87 -7.07 8.28 -14.08
CA VAL A 87 -6.16 8.76 -13.02
C VAL A 87 -6.51 8.24 -11.63
N ALA A 88 -7.73 7.71 -11.46
CA ALA A 88 -8.20 7.09 -10.22
C ALA A 88 -9.22 5.99 -10.54
N PRO A 89 -9.50 5.05 -9.62
CA PRO A 89 -10.56 4.06 -9.80
C PRO A 89 -11.94 4.70 -9.82
N GLY A 90 -12.85 4.08 -10.57
CA GLY A 90 -14.23 4.52 -10.69
C GLY A 90 -14.45 5.66 -11.69
N PRO A 91 -15.71 6.11 -11.83
CA PRO A 91 -16.10 7.12 -12.81
C PRO A 91 -15.44 8.48 -12.60
N ASP A 92 -15.20 8.87 -11.35
CA ASP A 92 -14.60 10.16 -11.00
C ASP A 92 -13.14 10.29 -11.47
N GLY A 93 -12.45 9.16 -11.63
CA GLY A 93 -11.09 9.10 -12.16
C GLY A 93 -11.00 8.92 -13.68
N GLU A 94 -12.13 8.74 -14.36
CA GLU A 94 -12.18 8.53 -15.81
C GLU A 94 -12.45 9.84 -16.54
N ARG A 95 -11.63 10.14 -17.54
CA ARG A 95 -11.84 11.26 -18.48
C ARG A 95 -11.84 10.72 -19.91
N LEU A 96 -12.97 10.80 -20.55
CA LEU A 96 -13.15 10.40 -21.95
C LEU A 96 -13.48 11.64 -22.76
N PRO A 97 -12.66 11.99 -23.76
CA PRO A 97 -12.97 13.10 -24.67
C PRO A 97 -14.20 12.74 -25.54
N ARG A 98 -14.85 13.76 -26.07
CA ARG A 98 -15.84 13.59 -27.13
C ARG A 98 -15.26 14.15 -28.41
N HIS A 99 -15.13 13.29 -29.41
CA HIS A 99 -14.65 13.67 -30.73
C HIS A 99 -15.83 13.67 -31.73
N GLU A 100 -15.92 14.69 -32.56
CA GLU A 100 -16.81 14.66 -33.72
C GLU A 100 -16.38 13.57 -34.72
N ARG A 101 -15.07 13.35 -34.82
CA ARG A 101 -14.44 12.30 -35.62
C ARG A 101 -13.18 11.79 -34.88
N VAL A 102 -13.12 10.50 -34.63
CA VAL A 102 -11.95 9.84 -34.07
C VAL A 102 -10.90 9.65 -35.17
N THR A 103 -9.74 10.29 -34.99
CA THR A 103 -8.59 10.16 -35.90
C THR A 103 -7.53 9.30 -35.22
N LEU A 104 -7.14 8.19 -35.86
CA LEU A 104 -6.13 7.30 -35.34
C LEU A 104 -4.72 7.95 -35.45
N PRO A 105 -3.84 7.74 -34.44
CA PRO A 105 -2.47 8.25 -34.47
C PRO A 105 -1.67 7.58 -35.60
N THR A 106 -0.86 8.38 -36.30
CA THR A 106 0.02 7.91 -37.38
C THR A 106 1.44 7.58 -36.89
N ALA A 107 1.83 8.07 -35.70
CA ALA A 107 3.11 7.75 -35.09
C ALA A 107 3.11 6.35 -34.51
N GLY A 108 4.15 5.58 -34.80
CA GLY A 108 4.40 4.29 -34.15
C GLY A 108 4.97 4.46 -32.74
N LEU A 109 4.72 3.49 -31.87
CA LEU A 109 5.30 3.39 -30.52
C LEU A 109 5.53 1.93 -30.17
N ALA A 110 6.76 1.60 -29.73
CA ALA A 110 7.05 0.34 -29.07
C ALA A 110 7.46 0.63 -27.63
N ASP A 111 6.86 -0.08 -26.69
CA ASP A 111 7.09 0.16 -25.26
C ASP A 111 7.04 -1.14 -24.46
N ARG A 112 7.74 -1.16 -23.33
CA ARG A 112 7.78 -2.29 -22.39
C ARG A 112 8.06 -1.82 -20.97
N PRO A 113 7.53 -2.53 -19.95
CA PRO A 113 7.76 -2.14 -18.58
C PRO A 113 9.21 -2.35 -18.15
N ALA A 114 9.74 -1.42 -17.34
CA ALA A 114 11.04 -1.57 -16.71
C ALA A 114 11.00 -2.61 -15.57
N LEU A 115 9.91 -2.63 -14.79
CA LEU A 115 9.65 -3.64 -13.77
C LEU A 115 8.65 -4.66 -14.33
N ALA A 116 9.04 -5.94 -14.33
CA ALA A 116 8.20 -7.02 -14.85
C ALA A 116 6.89 -7.18 -14.05
N GLY A 117 6.97 -7.08 -12.70
CA GLY A 117 5.82 -7.12 -11.81
C GLY A 117 5.47 -5.74 -11.24
N ARG A 118 4.21 -5.37 -11.31
CA ARG A 118 3.66 -4.08 -10.84
C ARG A 118 2.33 -4.38 -10.17
N GLY A 119 2.36 -4.46 -8.81
CA GLY A 119 1.25 -5.00 -8.05
C GLY A 119 0.48 -3.94 -7.25
N LEU A 120 -0.84 -4.07 -7.20
CA LEU A 120 -1.68 -3.39 -6.25
C LEU A 120 -2.11 -4.39 -5.17
N VAL A 121 -1.88 -4.04 -3.90
CA VAL A 121 -2.23 -4.88 -2.76
C VAL A 121 -3.47 -4.36 -2.08
N ILE A 122 -4.52 -5.14 -2.05
CA ILE A 122 -5.78 -4.84 -1.36
C ILE A 122 -5.69 -5.38 0.07
N GLY A 123 -5.46 -4.49 1.03
CA GLY A 123 -5.21 -4.87 2.45
C GLY A 123 -6.41 -4.69 3.39
N HIS A 124 -7.49 -4.01 2.97
CA HIS A 124 -8.66 -3.77 3.82
C HIS A 124 -9.97 -4.16 3.12
N ASP A 125 -10.95 -4.63 3.92
CA ASP A 125 -12.28 -5.06 3.46
C ASP A 125 -13.04 -3.97 2.70
N HIS A 126 -12.80 -2.69 3.04
CA HIS A 126 -13.37 -1.57 2.31
C HIS A 126 -12.94 -1.56 0.84
N PHE A 127 -11.63 -1.70 0.59
CA PHE A 127 -11.09 -1.76 -0.76
C PHE A 127 -11.45 -3.08 -1.47
N LEU A 128 -11.58 -4.18 -0.71
CA LEU A 128 -12.07 -5.43 -1.26
C LEU A 128 -13.55 -5.32 -1.70
N ALA A 129 -14.36 -4.52 -0.99
CA ALA A 129 -15.72 -4.23 -1.41
C ALA A 129 -15.80 -3.44 -2.72
N GLU A 130 -14.82 -2.58 -2.99
CA GLU A 130 -14.70 -1.76 -4.21
C GLU A 130 -13.69 -2.35 -5.23
N ALA A 131 -13.25 -3.60 -5.03
CA ALA A 131 -12.16 -4.19 -5.79
C ALA A 131 -12.40 -4.25 -7.31
N GLU A 132 -13.63 -4.34 -7.78
CA GLU A 132 -13.92 -4.30 -9.23
C GLU A 132 -13.42 -3.00 -9.87
N SER A 133 -13.61 -1.86 -9.21
CA SER A 133 -13.12 -0.55 -9.68
C SER A 133 -11.59 -0.49 -9.66
N TRP A 134 -10.96 -1.01 -8.60
CA TRP A 134 -9.51 -1.07 -8.48
C TRP A 134 -8.88 -2.03 -9.50
N VAL A 135 -9.48 -3.20 -9.73
CA VAL A 135 -9.04 -4.18 -10.75
C VAL A 135 -9.12 -3.58 -12.16
N ALA A 136 -10.22 -2.90 -12.46
CA ALA A 136 -10.37 -2.24 -13.76
C ALA A 136 -9.34 -1.11 -13.94
N TRP A 137 -9.13 -0.30 -12.92
CA TRP A 137 -8.14 0.76 -12.92
C TRP A 137 -6.71 0.22 -13.02
N ALA A 138 -6.38 -0.84 -12.30
CA ALA A 138 -5.06 -1.49 -12.33
C ALA A 138 -4.67 -1.92 -13.75
N ALA A 139 -5.57 -2.59 -14.47
CA ALA A 139 -5.35 -3.00 -15.85
C ALA A 139 -5.14 -1.78 -16.77
N ARG A 140 -5.98 -0.75 -16.66
CA ARG A 140 -5.88 0.51 -17.43
C ARG A 140 -4.60 1.29 -17.13
N SER A 141 -4.08 1.15 -15.92
CA SER A 141 -2.82 1.74 -15.48
C SER A 141 -1.61 0.85 -15.74
N ARG A 142 -1.77 -0.25 -16.50
CA ARG A 142 -0.73 -1.21 -16.87
C ARG A 142 -0.07 -1.91 -15.66
N LEU A 143 -0.78 -2.04 -14.54
CA LEU A 143 -0.38 -2.96 -13.48
C LEU A 143 -0.57 -4.41 -13.93
N SER A 144 0.22 -5.33 -13.37
CA SER A 144 0.22 -6.74 -13.76
C SER A 144 -0.38 -7.66 -12.71
N THR A 145 -0.54 -7.20 -11.47
CA THR A 145 -0.86 -8.07 -10.34
C THR A 145 -1.88 -7.42 -9.40
N ILE A 146 -2.80 -8.24 -8.92
CA ILE A 146 -3.68 -7.93 -7.78
C ILE A 146 -3.32 -8.90 -6.65
N PHE A 147 -2.86 -8.36 -5.55
CA PHE A 147 -2.61 -9.12 -4.33
C PHE A 147 -3.70 -8.83 -3.30
N VAL A 148 -4.46 -9.84 -2.90
CA VAL A 148 -5.43 -9.74 -1.79
C VAL A 148 -4.71 -10.12 -0.51
N HIS A 149 -4.24 -9.11 0.22
CA HIS A 149 -3.54 -9.26 1.49
C HIS A 149 -4.53 -9.53 2.61
N THR A 150 -4.58 -10.77 3.05
CA THR A 150 -5.45 -11.19 4.14
C THR A 150 -4.64 -11.37 5.43
N ILE A 151 -5.29 -11.17 6.56
CA ILE A 151 -4.69 -11.46 7.85
C ILE A 151 -5.31 -12.70 8.47
N GLY A 152 -4.50 -13.42 9.23
CA GLY A 152 -4.92 -14.57 10.03
C GLY A 152 -5.65 -14.11 11.28
N ARG A 153 -5.13 -14.52 12.42
CA ARG A 153 -5.67 -14.18 13.71
C ARG A 153 -5.21 -12.81 14.18
N GLY A 154 -6.09 -12.10 14.82
CA GLY A 154 -5.75 -10.84 15.47
C GLY A 154 -6.84 -9.77 15.30
N PRO A 155 -6.82 -8.75 16.15
CA PRO A 155 -7.76 -7.63 16.09
C PRO A 155 -7.25 -6.60 15.07
N ALA A 156 -7.39 -6.85 13.79
CA ALA A 156 -7.19 -5.81 12.81
C ALA A 156 -8.56 -5.39 12.26
N LEU A 157 -9.06 -4.30 12.80
CA LEU A 157 -10.30 -3.68 12.32
C LEU A 157 -10.10 -3.24 10.86
N GLY A 158 -11.01 -3.66 10.00
CA GLY A 158 -10.99 -3.31 8.58
C GLY A 158 -10.08 -4.16 7.70
N ALA A 159 -9.17 -4.99 8.25
CA ALA A 159 -8.30 -5.83 7.43
C ALA A 159 -9.05 -6.95 6.72
N CYS A 160 -8.63 -7.26 5.50
CA CYS A 160 -9.18 -8.38 4.74
C CYS A 160 -8.97 -9.70 5.49
N ARG A 161 -10.00 -10.56 5.46
CA ARG A 161 -9.93 -11.91 5.98
C ARG A 161 -10.11 -12.92 4.85
N LEU A 162 -9.63 -14.13 5.05
CA LEU A 162 -9.89 -15.22 4.09
C LEU A 162 -11.39 -15.48 3.90
N SER A 163 -12.24 -15.21 4.91
CA SER A 163 -13.71 -15.25 4.78
C SER A 163 -14.20 -14.17 3.81
N SER A 164 -13.73 -12.93 3.94
CA SER A 164 -14.10 -11.84 3.04
C SER A 164 -13.68 -12.13 1.60
N TRP A 165 -12.51 -12.71 1.41
CA TRP A 165 -12.08 -13.19 0.09
C TRP A 165 -13.01 -14.27 -0.46
N ARG A 166 -13.33 -15.31 0.33
CA ARG A 166 -14.25 -16.40 -0.10
C ARG A 166 -15.60 -15.87 -0.57
N ASP A 167 -16.12 -14.84 0.06
CA ASP A 167 -17.39 -14.23 -0.33
C ASP A 167 -17.30 -13.44 -1.65
N ARG A 168 -16.12 -12.90 -1.97
CA ARG A 168 -15.90 -12.06 -3.16
C ARG A 168 -15.25 -12.80 -4.35
N ARG A 169 -14.51 -13.88 -4.11
CA ARG A 169 -13.67 -14.55 -5.15
C ARG A 169 -14.45 -14.94 -6.39
N ARG A 170 -15.72 -15.40 -6.22
CA ARG A 170 -16.55 -15.82 -7.35
C ARG A 170 -16.80 -14.70 -8.37
N ALA A 171 -16.92 -13.46 -7.88
CA ALA A 171 -17.10 -12.30 -8.74
C ALA A 171 -15.77 -11.74 -9.25
N LEU A 172 -14.72 -11.73 -8.41
CA LEU A 172 -13.46 -11.04 -8.70
C LEU A 172 -12.50 -11.85 -9.57
N VAL A 173 -12.39 -13.18 -9.35
CA VAL A 173 -11.43 -14.01 -10.09
C VAL A 173 -11.63 -13.93 -11.62
N PRO A 174 -12.86 -14.02 -12.17
CA PRO A 174 -13.05 -13.83 -13.60
C PRO A 174 -12.66 -12.43 -14.09
N ARG A 175 -12.90 -11.39 -13.26
CA ARG A 175 -12.56 -10.00 -13.61
C ARG A 175 -11.06 -9.74 -13.65
N ILE A 176 -10.32 -10.39 -12.76
CA ILE A 176 -8.85 -10.36 -12.71
C ILE A 176 -8.30 -11.11 -13.94
N ALA A 177 -8.79 -12.33 -14.19
CA ALA A 177 -8.31 -13.20 -15.25
C ALA A 177 -8.59 -12.63 -16.67
N GLU A 178 -9.78 -12.09 -16.93
CA GLU A 178 -10.12 -11.50 -18.23
C GLU A 178 -9.26 -10.29 -18.60
N ARG A 179 -8.60 -9.66 -17.61
CA ARG A 179 -7.65 -8.55 -17.78
C ARG A 179 -6.19 -9.00 -17.80
N GLY A 180 -5.96 -10.30 -17.70
CA GLY A 180 -4.61 -10.87 -17.66
C GLY A 180 -3.80 -10.50 -16.43
N LEU A 181 -4.47 -10.09 -15.35
CA LEU A 181 -3.81 -9.78 -14.08
C LEU A 181 -3.53 -11.07 -13.31
N ASP A 182 -2.34 -11.16 -12.74
CA ASP A 182 -1.98 -12.23 -11.83
C ASP A 182 -2.64 -12.02 -10.47
N LEU A 183 -3.16 -13.09 -9.85
CA LEU A 183 -3.75 -13.05 -8.53
C LEU A 183 -2.76 -13.60 -7.49
N GLU A 184 -2.51 -12.82 -6.44
CA GLU A 184 -1.76 -13.24 -5.28
C GLU A 184 -2.65 -13.22 -4.04
N LEU A 185 -2.45 -14.16 -3.11
CA LEU A 185 -3.33 -14.33 -1.96
C LEU A 185 -2.56 -14.70 -0.70
N GLY A 186 -2.93 -14.09 0.42
CA GLY A 186 -2.45 -14.46 1.74
C GLY A 186 -1.98 -13.27 2.56
N GLY A 187 -1.00 -13.50 3.44
CA GLY A 187 -0.43 -12.54 4.39
C GLY A 187 0.08 -13.27 5.62
N HIS A 188 -0.14 -12.73 6.82
CA HIS A 188 0.35 -13.29 8.09
C HIS A 188 -0.47 -14.52 8.53
N HIS A 189 -0.35 -15.63 7.79
CA HIS A 189 -1.10 -16.88 7.98
C HIS A 189 -0.25 -18.08 8.39
N LEU A 190 1.07 -17.94 8.46
CA LEU A 190 1.95 -19.08 8.71
C LEU A 190 1.59 -19.80 10.02
N SER A 191 1.33 -19.06 11.08
CA SER A 191 0.96 -19.62 12.37
C SER A 191 -0.44 -20.24 12.41
N ASP A 192 -1.32 -19.93 11.47
CA ASP A 192 -2.63 -20.57 11.33
C ASP A 192 -2.53 -22.01 10.84
N LEU A 193 -1.42 -22.34 10.15
CA LEU A 193 -1.13 -23.72 9.70
C LEU A 193 -0.75 -24.66 10.85
N VAL A 194 -0.44 -24.12 12.05
CA VAL A 194 -0.25 -24.89 13.28
C VAL A 194 -1.33 -24.47 14.28
N PRO A 195 -2.54 -25.06 14.24
CA PRO A 195 -3.69 -24.61 15.03
C PRO A 195 -3.42 -24.61 16.53
N ARG A 196 -3.70 -23.49 17.19
CA ARG A 196 -3.43 -23.29 18.64
C ARG A 196 -4.09 -24.32 19.56
N ARG A 197 -5.21 -24.93 19.13
CA ARG A 197 -5.87 -26.02 19.88
C ARG A 197 -4.96 -27.23 20.10
N LEU A 198 -3.95 -27.43 19.27
CA LEU A 198 -2.99 -28.52 19.42
C LEU A 198 -2.04 -28.31 20.62
N PHE A 199 -1.93 -27.11 21.14
CA PHE A 199 -0.96 -26.79 22.21
C PHE A 199 -1.21 -27.62 23.48
N ARG A 200 -2.47 -27.87 23.84
CA ARG A 200 -2.80 -28.63 25.03
C ARG A 200 -2.20 -30.04 25.02
N ASP A 201 -2.26 -30.69 23.86
CA ASP A 201 -1.87 -32.10 23.69
C ASP A 201 -0.46 -32.25 23.08
N ARG A 202 0.02 -31.21 22.42
CA ARG A 202 1.27 -31.19 21.65
C ARG A 202 2.03 -29.85 21.78
N PRO A 203 2.47 -29.48 22.98
CA PRO A 203 3.15 -28.20 23.22
C PRO A 203 4.47 -28.07 22.45
N GLU A 204 5.15 -29.18 22.13
CA GLU A 204 6.41 -29.23 21.38
C GLU A 204 6.31 -28.67 19.96
N LEU A 205 5.13 -28.57 19.38
CA LEU A 205 4.91 -27.97 18.07
C LEU A 205 5.13 -26.45 18.09
N PHE A 206 4.96 -25.84 19.26
CA PHE A 206 4.97 -24.39 19.43
C PHE A 206 6.34 -23.90 19.88
N ARG A 207 6.58 -22.61 19.74
CA ARG A 207 7.86 -22.03 20.11
C ARG A 207 8.22 -22.29 21.56
N PHE A 208 9.49 -22.48 21.81
CA PHE A 208 10.08 -22.47 23.15
C PHE A 208 10.63 -21.06 23.39
N ASP A 209 10.23 -20.40 24.47
CA ASP A 209 10.58 -19.02 24.77
C ASP A 209 11.91 -18.86 25.53
N GLY A 210 12.60 -19.98 25.77
CA GLY A 210 13.80 -20.09 26.61
C GLY A 210 13.51 -20.74 27.96
N THR A 211 12.24 -20.85 28.38
CA THR A 211 11.82 -21.47 29.64
C THR A 211 10.76 -22.54 29.43
N ARG A 212 9.82 -22.31 28.52
CA ARG A 212 8.69 -23.21 28.25
C ARG A 212 8.18 -23.06 26.82
N HIS A 213 7.42 -24.03 26.37
CA HIS A 213 6.65 -23.89 25.13
C HIS A 213 5.44 -22.96 25.34
N THR A 214 5.14 -22.10 24.35
CA THR A 214 4.03 -21.14 24.38
C THR A 214 3.31 -21.09 23.03
N PRO A 215 1.96 -20.97 23.02
CA PRO A 215 1.18 -20.90 21.80
C PRO A 215 0.92 -19.45 21.33
N ASP A 216 1.65 -18.47 21.85
CA ASP A 216 1.31 -17.05 21.72
C ASP A 216 1.73 -16.43 20.37
N ARG A 217 2.77 -16.99 19.73
CA ARG A 217 3.43 -16.44 18.53
C ARG A 217 3.66 -17.52 17.48
N ASN A 218 4.71 -17.36 16.68
CA ASN A 218 5.18 -18.37 15.72
C ASN A 218 5.36 -19.74 16.41
N PHE A 219 5.63 -20.76 15.67
CA PHE A 219 5.82 -22.14 16.14
C PHE A 219 7.30 -22.55 16.08
N CYS A 220 7.60 -23.80 16.43
CA CYS A 220 8.94 -24.39 16.25
C CYS A 220 9.06 -24.97 14.82
N PRO A 221 9.75 -24.35 13.87
CA PRO A 221 9.82 -24.84 12.49
C PRO A 221 10.75 -26.06 12.34
N SER A 222 11.66 -26.29 13.30
CA SER A 222 12.62 -27.39 13.27
C SER A 222 12.07 -28.71 13.80
N HIS A 223 10.93 -28.70 14.51
CA HIS A 223 10.37 -29.92 15.08
C HIS A 223 9.69 -30.78 13.99
N PRO A 224 10.03 -32.09 13.84
CA PRO A 224 9.52 -32.91 12.74
C PRO A 224 8.00 -32.98 12.65
N ALA A 225 7.31 -33.03 13.79
CA ALA A 225 5.84 -33.06 13.80
C ALA A 225 5.21 -31.70 13.43
N THR A 226 5.89 -30.59 13.68
CA THR A 226 5.48 -29.27 13.17
C THR A 226 5.61 -29.25 11.66
N GLN A 227 6.72 -29.75 11.11
CA GLN A 227 6.94 -29.84 9.67
C GLN A 227 5.87 -30.71 8.99
N ALA A 228 5.54 -31.88 9.56
CA ALA A 228 4.44 -32.73 9.07
C ALA A 228 3.09 -32.00 9.09
N THR A 229 2.81 -31.23 10.17
CA THR A 229 1.59 -30.43 10.28
C THR A 229 1.53 -29.32 9.23
N LEU A 230 2.66 -28.64 8.97
CA LEU A 230 2.78 -27.61 7.93
C LEU A 230 2.51 -28.20 6.54
N ARG A 231 3.07 -29.38 6.22
CA ARG A 231 2.84 -30.05 4.94
C ARG A 231 1.36 -30.35 4.70
N VAL A 232 0.70 -30.94 5.67
CA VAL A 232 -0.74 -31.27 5.56
C VAL A 232 -1.61 -30.03 5.42
N ASN A 233 -1.42 -29.03 6.29
CA ASN A 233 -2.24 -27.83 6.29
C ASN A 233 -1.89 -26.87 5.15
N GLY A 234 -0.62 -26.84 4.71
CA GLY A 234 -0.18 -26.13 3.52
C GLY A 234 -0.83 -26.67 2.26
N ALA A 235 -0.80 -28.02 2.08
CA ALA A 235 -1.49 -28.68 0.96
C ALA A 235 -2.99 -28.33 0.94
N ALA A 236 -3.64 -28.38 2.09
CA ALA A 236 -5.06 -28.01 2.21
C ALA A 236 -5.31 -26.55 1.84
N PHE A 237 -4.41 -25.62 2.22
CA PHE A 237 -4.52 -24.21 1.86
C PHE A 237 -4.38 -24.01 0.34
N PHE A 238 -3.36 -24.58 -0.28
CA PHE A 238 -3.13 -24.46 -1.72
C PHE A 238 -4.27 -25.05 -2.56
N THR A 239 -4.82 -26.19 -2.11
CA THR A 239 -5.99 -26.83 -2.75
C THR A 239 -7.27 -25.99 -2.60
N ALA A 240 -7.43 -25.28 -1.46
CA ALA A 240 -8.61 -24.45 -1.22
C ALA A 240 -8.64 -23.14 -2.06
N TYR A 241 -7.48 -22.68 -2.49
CA TYR A 241 -7.32 -21.42 -3.25
C TYR A 241 -6.49 -21.59 -4.52
N PRO A 242 -6.93 -22.44 -5.47
CA PRO A 242 -6.14 -22.80 -6.66
C PRO A 242 -5.97 -21.65 -7.67
N GLU A 243 -6.71 -20.57 -7.50
CA GLU A 243 -6.68 -19.41 -8.39
C GLU A 243 -5.44 -18.51 -8.22
N ALA A 244 -4.69 -18.63 -7.11
CA ALA A 244 -3.53 -17.78 -6.85
C ALA A 244 -2.27 -18.30 -7.58
N GLN A 245 -1.48 -17.37 -8.13
CA GLN A 245 -0.15 -17.64 -8.70
C GLN A 245 0.96 -17.52 -7.66
N VAL A 246 0.76 -16.66 -6.64
CA VAL A 246 1.67 -16.53 -5.50
C VAL A 246 0.88 -16.61 -4.20
N TYR A 247 1.39 -17.42 -3.27
CA TYR A 247 0.83 -17.59 -1.94
C TYR A 247 1.72 -16.87 -0.91
N HIS A 248 1.09 -16.07 -0.06
CA HIS A 248 1.75 -15.38 1.03
C HIS A 248 1.33 -16.02 2.35
N LEU A 249 2.23 -16.81 2.93
CA LEU A 249 2.03 -17.48 4.21
C LEU A 249 3.15 -17.04 5.16
N TRP A 250 3.03 -15.79 5.61
CA TRP A 250 4.06 -15.10 6.38
C TRP A 250 3.96 -15.36 7.88
N PRO A 251 5.08 -15.27 8.62
CA PRO A 251 5.09 -15.29 10.08
C PRO A 251 4.17 -14.23 10.68
N ASP A 252 3.90 -14.34 11.99
CA ASP A 252 3.12 -13.34 12.72
C ASP A 252 3.74 -11.94 12.56
N ASP A 253 2.91 -10.91 12.43
CA ASP A 253 3.31 -9.51 12.33
C ASP A 253 3.81 -9.02 13.69
N LEU A 254 5.10 -9.18 13.93
CA LEU A 254 5.76 -8.91 15.20
C LEU A 254 7.10 -8.20 15.00
N LEU A 255 7.43 -7.35 15.96
CA LEU A 255 8.73 -6.74 16.10
C LEU A 255 9.35 -7.14 17.44
N GLY A 256 10.51 -7.78 17.42
CA GLY A 256 11.26 -8.16 18.60
C GLY A 256 10.75 -9.42 19.30
N GLY A 257 11.12 -10.61 18.83
CA GLY A 257 10.84 -11.89 19.47
C GLY A 257 9.69 -12.70 18.84
N GLY A 258 9.21 -13.67 19.58
CA GLY A 258 8.17 -14.61 19.06
C GLY A 258 8.75 -15.78 18.25
N TRP A 259 10.06 -15.94 18.21
CA TRP A 259 10.77 -17.02 17.54
C TRP A 259 11.11 -18.15 18.52
N CYS A 260 11.41 -19.34 18.00
CA CYS A 260 11.70 -20.50 18.83
C CYS A 260 13.17 -20.50 19.29
N ALA A 261 13.40 -20.73 20.60
CA ALA A 261 14.72 -20.83 21.22
C ALA A 261 15.03 -22.26 21.71
N CYS A 262 14.37 -23.30 21.18
CA CYS A 262 14.64 -24.67 21.56
C CYS A 262 15.97 -25.17 20.97
N PRO A 263 16.53 -26.31 21.48
CA PRO A 263 17.80 -26.86 20.97
C PRO A 263 17.78 -27.15 19.46
N LEU A 264 16.64 -27.50 18.86
CA LEU A 264 16.52 -27.76 17.42
C LEU A 264 16.60 -26.48 16.60
N CYS A 265 16.26 -25.33 17.17
CA CYS A 265 16.34 -24.02 16.54
C CYS A 265 17.61 -23.25 16.96
N ALA A 266 18.47 -23.84 17.78
CA ALA A 266 19.72 -23.21 18.20
C ALA A 266 20.60 -22.92 16.98
N GLY A 267 21.07 -21.66 16.86
CA GLY A 267 21.85 -21.19 15.72
C GLY A 267 21.06 -20.70 14.51
N LEU A 268 19.72 -20.86 14.50
CA LEU A 268 18.86 -20.29 13.48
C LEU A 268 18.38 -18.89 13.88
N LEU A 269 18.68 -17.88 13.06
CA LEU A 269 18.10 -16.56 13.19
C LEU A 269 16.60 -16.58 12.88
N ALA A 270 15.90 -15.50 13.22
CA ALA A 270 14.50 -15.29 12.85
C ALA A 270 14.26 -15.51 11.33
N ALA A 271 15.16 -14.97 10.50
CA ALA A 271 15.14 -15.12 9.06
C ALA A 271 15.30 -16.57 8.61
N ASP A 272 16.20 -17.35 9.23
CA ASP A 272 16.39 -18.77 8.94
C ASP A 272 15.16 -19.58 9.34
N GLN A 273 14.56 -19.31 10.51
CA GLN A 273 13.34 -19.99 10.96
C GLN A 273 12.16 -19.73 10.03
N ALA A 274 12.00 -18.49 9.56
CA ALA A 274 10.97 -18.14 8.59
C ALA A 274 11.19 -18.83 7.24
N LEU A 275 12.45 -18.83 6.74
CA LEU A 275 12.77 -19.46 5.48
C LEU A 275 12.62 -21.00 5.55
N LEU A 276 12.97 -21.63 6.67
CA LEU A 276 12.75 -23.08 6.87
C LEU A 276 11.27 -23.44 6.70
N ALA A 277 10.39 -22.70 7.35
CA ALA A 277 8.95 -22.95 7.22
C ALA A 277 8.44 -22.68 5.79
N THR A 278 8.95 -21.63 5.14
CA THR A 278 8.59 -21.30 3.76
C THR A 278 9.09 -22.36 2.77
N ASN A 279 10.31 -22.88 2.95
CA ASN A 279 10.85 -23.97 2.12
C ASN A 279 10.00 -25.25 2.20
N ILE A 280 9.56 -25.62 3.42
CA ILE A 280 8.65 -26.78 3.61
C ILE A 280 7.34 -26.60 2.81
N LEU A 281 6.79 -25.39 2.82
CA LEU A 281 5.59 -25.09 2.05
C LEU A 281 5.85 -25.08 0.54
N ALA A 282 7.04 -24.62 0.12
CA ALA A 282 7.45 -24.63 -1.27
C ALA A 282 7.61 -26.06 -1.83
N GLU A 283 8.16 -26.99 -1.04
CA GLU A 283 8.24 -28.42 -1.41
C GLU A 283 6.83 -29.00 -1.66
N VAL A 284 5.87 -28.71 -0.78
CA VAL A 284 4.48 -29.15 -0.96
C VAL A 284 3.83 -28.51 -2.19
N LEU A 285 4.11 -27.22 -2.39
CA LEU A 285 3.54 -26.49 -3.53
C LEU A 285 4.11 -27.01 -4.86
N ALA A 286 5.40 -27.41 -4.88
CA ALA A 286 6.06 -27.96 -6.06
C ALA A 286 5.36 -29.24 -6.59
N GLU A 287 4.85 -30.05 -5.67
CA GLU A 287 4.12 -31.27 -6.01
C GLU A 287 2.70 -30.99 -6.52
N LEU A 288 2.04 -29.95 -5.96
CA LEU A 288 0.65 -29.64 -6.26
C LEU A 288 0.49 -28.63 -7.41
N ARG A 289 1.35 -27.61 -7.45
CA ARG A 289 1.27 -26.47 -8.35
C ARG A 289 2.68 -26.03 -8.77
N PRO A 290 3.34 -26.73 -9.70
CA PRO A 290 4.71 -26.40 -10.14
C PRO A 290 4.82 -25.02 -10.81
N ASP A 291 3.71 -24.46 -11.25
CA ASP A 291 3.56 -23.13 -11.86
C ASP A 291 3.41 -21.98 -10.85
N ALA A 292 3.03 -22.29 -9.59
CA ALA A 292 2.81 -21.30 -8.55
C ALA A 292 4.03 -21.14 -7.64
N ARG A 293 4.03 -20.09 -6.82
CA ARG A 293 5.11 -19.75 -5.88
C ARG A 293 4.58 -19.47 -4.48
N VAL A 294 5.45 -19.60 -3.49
CA VAL A 294 5.23 -19.12 -2.14
C VAL A 294 6.29 -18.06 -1.83
N SER A 295 5.91 -16.99 -1.11
CA SER A 295 6.84 -15.92 -0.80
C SER A 295 7.47 -16.05 0.59
N TYR A 296 8.75 -15.71 0.67
CA TYR A 296 9.45 -15.38 1.90
C TYR A 296 9.38 -13.88 2.14
N LEU A 297 8.99 -13.47 3.36
CA LEU A 297 8.88 -12.05 3.73
C LEU A 297 10.10 -11.63 4.55
N ALA A 298 10.91 -10.72 4.01
CA ALA A 298 11.98 -10.03 4.72
C ALA A 298 11.41 -8.72 5.33
N TYR A 299 11.08 -8.77 6.63
CA TYR A 299 10.32 -7.71 7.33
C TYR A 299 10.57 -7.78 8.84
N HIS A 300 10.79 -6.67 9.50
CA HIS A 300 11.07 -6.59 10.93
C HIS A 300 12.23 -7.53 11.35
N ASP A 301 11.96 -8.54 12.17
CA ASP A 301 12.98 -9.47 12.67
C ASP A 301 13.62 -10.33 11.57
N THR A 302 13.00 -10.41 10.38
CA THR A 302 13.48 -11.16 9.23
C THR A 302 14.05 -10.27 8.11
N GLU A 303 14.27 -8.98 8.35
CA GLU A 303 14.81 -8.04 7.35
C GLU A 303 16.23 -8.39 6.86
N SER A 304 17.08 -8.92 7.76
CA SER A 304 18.40 -9.41 7.37
C SER A 304 18.29 -10.73 6.62
N ALA A 305 19.16 -10.95 5.64
CA ALA A 305 19.13 -12.19 4.87
C ALA A 305 19.37 -13.43 5.77
N PRO A 306 18.68 -14.55 5.50
CA PRO A 306 18.99 -15.84 6.11
C PRO A 306 20.47 -16.21 5.95
N ARG A 307 21.06 -16.87 6.95
CA ARG A 307 22.49 -17.17 6.96
C ARG A 307 22.82 -18.64 6.79
N VAL A 308 21.92 -19.52 7.20
CA VAL A 308 22.16 -20.96 7.28
C VAL A 308 21.45 -21.71 6.15
N LEU A 309 20.34 -21.18 5.66
CA LEU A 309 19.48 -21.85 4.69
C LEU A 309 19.46 -21.11 3.35
N ALA A 310 19.39 -21.90 2.27
CA ALA A 310 19.12 -21.41 0.93
C ALA A 310 17.61 -21.49 0.63
N PRO A 311 17.05 -20.57 -0.20
CA PRO A 311 15.65 -20.64 -0.60
C PRO A 311 15.40 -21.78 -1.60
N HIS A 312 14.25 -22.44 -1.44
CA HIS A 312 13.77 -23.40 -2.44
C HIS A 312 13.44 -22.67 -3.76
N PRO A 313 13.62 -23.29 -4.95
CA PRO A 313 13.38 -22.64 -6.26
C PRO A 313 11.99 -22.02 -6.46
N GLN A 314 10.96 -22.50 -5.76
CA GLN A 314 9.62 -21.90 -5.78
C GLN A 314 9.36 -20.83 -4.70
N VAL A 315 10.39 -20.45 -3.95
CA VAL A 315 10.30 -19.34 -3.00
C VAL A 315 10.71 -18.05 -3.69
N GLU A 316 9.84 -17.05 -3.68
CA GLU A 316 10.18 -15.69 -4.10
C GLU A 316 10.46 -14.79 -2.89
N LEU A 317 11.40 -13.86 -3.06
CA LEU A 317 11.69 -12.84 -2.06
C LEU A 317 10.64 -11.73 -2.11
N ILE A 318 10.10 -11.37 -0.95
CA ILE A 318 9.42 -10.08 -0.73
C ILE A 318 10.13 -9.32 0.38
N PHE A 319 10.70 -8.18 0.04
CA PHE A 319 11.32 -7.26 0.98
C PHE A 319 10.38 -6.11 1.31
N ALA A 320 10.11 -5.87 2.61
CA ALA A 320 9.14 -4.89 3.06
C ALA A 320 9.77 -3.81 3.95
N PRO A 321 10.25 -2.69 3.38
CA PRO A 321 10.98 -1.64 4.10
C PRO A 321 10.05 -0.66 4.84
N ARG A 322 9.02 -1.14 5.52
CA ARG A 322 7.98 -0.31 6.15
C ARG A 322 8.51 0.77 7.10
N PRO A 323 9.53 0.48 7.95
CA PRO A 323 10.05 1.46 8.90
C PRO A 323 11.02 2.49 8.30
N ARG A 324 11.25 2.50 6.99
CA ARG A 324 12.15 3.48 6.35
C ARG A 324 11.64 4.92 6.46
N SER A 325 12.48 5.90 6.14
CA SER A 325 12.05 7.30 5.99
C SER A 325 11.37 7.51 4.63
N TYR A 326 10.15 8.02 4.63
CA TYR A 326 9.40 8.38 3.43
C TYR A 326 9.58 9.87 3.02
N ALA A 327 10.50 10.58 3.63
CA ALA A 327 10.97 11.87 3.15
C ALA A 327 11.94 11.74 1.96
N HIS A 328 12.57 10.57 1.83
CA HIS A 328 13.62 10.31 0.85
C HIS A 328 13.40 8.97 0.14
N GLY A 329 13.91 8.83 -1.08
CA GLY A 329 14.01 7.53 -1.74
C GLY A 329 14.87 6.54 -0.95
N ILE A 330 14.61 5.24 -1.12
CA ILE A 330 15.30 4.18 -0.36
C ILE A 330 16.82 4.18 -0.56
N GLY A 331 17.29 4.59 -1.73
CA GLY A 331 18.72 4.68 -2.05
C GLY A 331 19.38 6.00 -1.68
N ALA A 332 18.70 6.91 -0.97
CA ALA A 332 19.26 8.22 -0.63
C ALA A 332 20.44 8.09 0.34
N PRO A 333 21.68 8.38 -0.07
CA PRO A 333 22.87 8.17 0.76
C PRO A 333 22.90 9.09 1.98
N ALA A 334 22.22 10.23 1.91
CA ALA A 334 22.15 11.18 3.01
C ALA A 334 21.24 10.74 4.17
N ASN A 335 20.35 9.74 3.94
CA ASN A 335 19.49 9.22 5.00
C ASN A 335 20.02 7.87 5.51
N PRO A 336 20.61 7.80 6.73
CA PRO A 336 21.23 6.60 7.24
C PRO A 336 20.24 5.46 7.51
N ILE A 337 18.96 5.75 7.72
CA ILE A 337 17.92 4.72 7.88
C ILE A 337 17.69 4.03 6.55
N ASN A 338 17.46 4.79 5.50
CA ASN A 338 17.21 4.24 4.16
C ASN A 338 18.43 3.49 3.62
N ALA A 339 19.65 3.96 3.93
CA ALA A 339 20.88 3.25 3.58
C ALA A 339 20.93 1.83 4.17
N VAL A 340 20.48 1.64 5.43
CA VAL A 340 20.38 0.30 6.05
C VAL A 340 19.38 -0.58 5.32
N TYR A 341 18.22 -0.05 4.94
CA TYR A 341 17.22 -0.82 4.17
C TYR A 341 17.72 -1.17 2.77
N ALA A 342 18.40 -0.25 2.09
CA ALA A 342 19.03 -0.52 0.79
C ALA A 342 20.09 -1.64 0.88
N ALA A 343 20.94 -1.63 1.90
CA ALA A 343 21.93 -2.67 2.12
C ALA A 343 21.27 -4.04 2.40
N ARG A 344 20.26 -4.09 3.25
CA ARG A 344 19.52 -5.34 3.54
C ARG A 344 18.79 -5.88 2.32
N LEU A 345 18.21 -5.01 1.49
CA LEU A 345 17.61 -5.41 0.23
C LEU A 345 18.66 -6.08 -0.67
N ALA A 346 19.84 -5.46 -0.82
CA ALA A 346 20.93 -6.02 -1.62
C ALA A 346 21.42 -7.39 -1.09
N GLU A 347 21.56 -7.55 0.24
CA GLU A 347 21.92 -8.84 0.86
C GLU A 347 20.89 -9.93 0.55
N ASN A 348 19.59 -9.62 0.66
CA ASN A 348 18.52 -10.56 0.36
C ASN A 348 18.50 -10.90 -1.14
N ILE A 349 18.61 -9.92 -2.04
CA ILE A 349 18.69 -10.16 -3.48
C ILE A 349 19.85 -11.10 -3.80
N ALA A 350 21.05 -10.83 -3.27
CA ALA A 350 22.22 -11.66 -3.50
C ALA A 350 22.05 -13.13 -3.05
N LEU A 351 21.29 -13.37 -1.98
CA LEU A 351 20.97 -14.75 -1.54
C LEU A 351 20.05 -15.46 -2.53
N PHE A 352 18.96 -14.78 -2.94
CA PHE A 352 17.92 -15.38 -3.78
C PHE A 352 18.34 -15.55 -5.25
N GLU A 353 19.31 -14.76 -5.74
CA GLU A 353 19.84 -14.89 -7.10
C GLU A 353 20.91 -15.98 -7.26
N ARG A 354 21.57 -16.41 -6.17
CA ARG A 354 22.61 -17.45 -6.23
C ARG A 354 22.10 -18.80 -6.68
N GLU A 355 20.88 -19.16 -6.32
CA GLU A 355 20.37 -20.51 -6.46
C GLU A 355 19.68 -20.79 -7.81
N GLU A 356 19.04 -19.81 -8.42
CA GLU A 356 18.56 -19.83 -9.83
C GLU A 356 18.03 -18.45 -10.26
N PRO A 357 18.74 -17.72 -11.14
CA PRO A 357 18.36 -16.35 -11.55
C PRO A 357 16.99 -16.20 -12.22
N ALA A 358 16.40 -17.29 -12.68
CA ALA A 358 15.18 -17.28 -13.49
C ALA A 358 13.88 -17.50 -12.68
N ARG A 359 13.93 -18.02 -11.46
CA ARG A 359 12.74 -18.48 -10.72
C ARG A 359 12.38 -17.65 -9.49
N GLY A 360 13.33 -17.12 -8.74
CA GLY A 360 13.07 -16.31 -7.55
C GLY A 360 13.16 -14.81 -7.87
N SER A 361 12.12 -14.20 -8.42
CA SER A 361 12.14 -12.78 -8.73
C SER A 361 12.19 -11.94 -7.45
N PRO A 362 13.28 -11.18 -7.19
CA PRO A 362 13.32 -10.25 -6.07
C PRO A 362 12.19 -9.25 -6.17
N SER A 363 11.42 -9.10 -5.09
CA SER A 363 10.31 -8.16 -5.07
C SER A 363 10.30 -7.31 -3.82
N VAL A 364 9.64 -6.16 -3.91
CA VAL A 364 9.47 -5.20 -2.83
C VAL A 364 7.99 -4.97 -2.57
N PHE A 365 7.65 -4.90 -1.28
CA PHE A 365 6.32 -4.56 -0.79
C PHE A 365 6.36 -3.16 -0.19
N GLU A 366 5.79 -2.18 -0.89
CA GLU A 366 5.86 -0.77 -0.56
C GLU A 366 4.56 -0.23 0.04
N TYR A 367 4.70 0.88 0.77
CA TYR A 367 3.65 1.42 1.62
C TYR A 367 3.17 2.81 1.19
N TYR A 368 3.33 3.20 -0.07
CA TYR A 368 2.92 4.52 -0.59
C TYR A 368 1.43 4.83 -0.43
N LEU A 369 0.60 3.79 -0.24
CA LEU A 369 -0.86 3.89 -0.17
C LEU A 369 -1.38 3.41 1.19
N ASP A 370 -0.47 3.23 2.18
CA ASP A 370 -0.82 2.63 3.46
C ASP A 370 -1.44 3.65 4.43
N GLY A 371 -2.76 3.71 4.48
CA GLY A 371 -3.48 4.54 5.44
C GLY A 371 -3.24 4.16 6.90
N ILE A 372 -2.75 2.96 7.21
CA ILE A 372 -2.34 2.59 8.58
C ILE A 372 -1.03 3.31 8.91
N LEU A 373 -0.05 3.22 8.03
CA LEU A 373 1.26 3.85 8.19
C LEU A 373 1.11 5.37 8.36
N PHE A 374 0.33 6.01 7.49
CA PHE A 374 0.13 7.46 7.48
C PHE A 374 -1.11 7.93 8.28
N LYS A 375 -1.71 7.08 9.11
CA LYS A 375 -2.91 7.39 9.92
C LYS A 375 -4.04 8.03 9.11
N SER A 376 -4.34 7.47 7.97
CA SER A 376 -5.29 7.93 6.95
C SER A 376 -4.92 9.25 6.27
N SER A 377 -3.74 9.81 6.53
CA SER A 377 -3.26 11.05 5.91
C SER A 377 -2.12 10.77 4.94
N VAL A 378 -2.35 9.84 4.00
CA VAL A 378 -1.35 9.46 2.99
C VAL A 378 -0.87 10.72 2.24
N PRO A 379 0.40 11.16 2.43
CA PRO A 379 0.88 12.39 1.79
C PRO A 379 1.18 12.16 0.30
N PRO A 380 1.19 13.21 -0.53
CA PRO A 380 1.75 13.12 -1.87
C PRO A 380 3.24 12.81 -1.80
N LEU A 381 3.69 11.77 -2.55
CA LEU A 381 5.08 11.27 -2.52
C LEU A 381 5.71 11.18 -3.93
N PRO A 382 5.54 12.17 -4.81
CA PRO A 382 5.96 12.04 -6.21
C PRO A 382 7.45 11.78 -6.37
N GLU A 383 8.32 12.54 -5.69
CA GLU A 383 9.78 12.44 -5.79
C GLU A 383 10.29 11.14 -5.15
N VAL A 384 9.68 10.72 -4.05
CA VAL A 384 10.05 9.50 -3.34
C VAL A 384 9.75 8.28 -4.20
N ILE A 385 8.54 8.20 -4.78
CA ILE A 385 8.15 7.09 -5.66
C ILE A 385 9.05 7.06 -6.90
N ALA A 386 9.38 8.20 -7.50
CA ALA A 386 10.27 8.26 -8.66
C ALA A 386 11.67 7.77 -8.33
N ALA A 387 12.26 8.25 -7.24
CA ALA A 387 13.59 7.82 -6.80
C ALA A 387 13.62 6.32 -6.48
N ASP A 388 12.58 5.80 -5.81
CA ASP A 388 12.48 4.40 -5.46
C ASP A 388 12.40 3.48 -6.69
N MET A 389 11.57 3.83 -7.68
CA MET A 389 11.44 3.00 -8.89
C MET A 389 12.74 2.89 -9.67
N VAL A 390 13.53 3.98 -9.74
CA VAL A 390 14.88 3.96 -10.33
C VAL A 390 15.78 3.05 -9.49
N GLN A 391 15.82 3.24 -8.18
CA GLN A 391 16.69 2.47 -7.29
C GLN A 391 16.33 0.98 -7.29
N TYR A 392 15.05 0.62 -7.28
CA TYR A 392 14.63 -0.78 -7.33
C TYR A 392 15.00 -1.46 -8.64
N ARG A 393 14.77 -0.79 -9.78
CA ARG A 393 15.23 -1.29 -11.09
C ARG A 393 16.74 -1.55 -11.09
N ASP A 394 17.53 -0.57 -10.63
CA ASP A 394 18.99 -0.62 -10.66
C ASP A 394 19.55 -1.65 -9.66
N ALA A 395 18.84 -1.92 -8.57
CA ALA A 395 19.15 -2.99 -7.61
C ALA A 395 18.73 -4.40 -8.09
N GLY A 396 18.11 -4.54 -9.27
CA GLY A 396 17.67 -5.84 -9.79
C GLY A 396 16.30 -6.30 -9.29
N VAL A 397 15.53 -5.46 -8.60
CA VAL A 397 14.14 -5.76 -8.24
C VAL A 397 13.30 -5.93 -9.50
N ARG A 398 12.53 -7.00 -9.55
CA ARG A 398 11.68 -7.31 -10.71
C ARG A 398 10.20 -7.00 -10.51
N CYS A 399 9.76 -6.97 -9.26
CA CYS A 399 8.37 -6.68 -8.92
C CYS A 399 8.29 -5.70 -7.75
N VAL A 400 7.41 -4.71 -7.85
CA VAL A 400 7.03 -3.84 -6.72
C VAL A 400 5.54 -3.93 -6.51
N ARG A 401 5.12 -4.08 -5.27
CA ARG A 401 3.72 -4.15 -4.84
C ARG A 401 3.43 -3.01 -3.87
N ALA A 402 2.42 -2.20 -4.14
CA ALA A 402 2.03 -1.07 -3.28
C ALA A 402 0.80 -1.43 -2.43
N LEU A 403 0.94 -1.37 -1.11
CA LEU A 403 -0.10 -1.71 -0.15
C LEU A 403 -1.13 -0.59 -0.03
N LEU A 404 -2.39 -0.93 -0.31
CA LEU A 404 -3.54 -0.07 -0.14
C LEU A 404 -4.31 -0.47 1.13
N THR A 405 -4.28 0.39 2.13
CA THR A 405 -5.05 0.25 3.37
C THR A 405 -5.75 1.54 3.72
N GLY A 406 -6.74 1.47 4.60
CA GLY A 406 -7.48 2.62 5.07
C GLY A 406 -8.96 2.55 4.75
N ASP A 407 -9.65 3.63 5.10
CA ASP A 407 -11.06 3.87 4.81
C ASP A 407 -11.20 5.25 4.15
N ARG A 408 -12.36 5.56 3.58
CA ARG A 408 -12.63 6.93 3.09
C ARG A 408 -12.62 7.94 4.25
N PRO A 409 -12.07 9.12 4.08
CA PRO A 409 -11.41 9.68 2.89
C PRO A 409 -10.04 9.05 2.63
N TRP A 410 -9.72 8.83 1.35
CA TRP A 410 -8.47 8.13 0.93
C TRP A 410 -7.27 9.04 0.80
N LEU A 411 -7.31 10.24 1.25
CA LEU A 411 -6.29 11.28 1.17
C LEU A 411 -5.09 10.89 0.28
N PHE A 412 -5.09 11.36 -0.96
CA PHE A 412 -3.99 11.21 -1.95
C PHE A 412 -3.58 9.78 -2.33
N ALA A 413 -4.18 8.72 -1.79
CA ALA A 413 -3.90 7.36 -2.22
C ALA A 413 -4.09 7.15 -3.74
N PRO A 414 -5.14 7.69 -4.40
CA PRO A 414 -5.27 7.62 -5.85
C PRO A 414 -4.13 8.33 -6.61
N LEU A 415 -3.64 9.48 -6.12
CA LEU A 415 -2.50 10.17 -6.73
C LEU A 415 -1.23 9.32 -6.64
N ASN A 416 -0.89 8.83 -5.45
CA ASN A 416 0.29 7.98 -5.27
C ASN A 416 0.17 6.67 -6.05
N ALA A 417 -1.04 6.09 -6.16
CA ALA A 417 -1.28 4.90 -6.99
C ALA A 417 -1.02 5.18 -8.47
N TYR A 418 -1.50 6.32 -8.98
CA TYR A 418 -1.24 6.75 -10.35
C TYR A 418 0.25 6.94 -10.62
N LEU A 419 0.95 7.67 -9.74
CA LEU A 419 2.40 7.89 -9.84
C LEU A 419 3.15 6.55 -9.80
N PHE A 420 2.84 5.68 -8.84
CA PHE A 420 3.42 4.36 -8.74
C PHE A 420 3.24 3.55 -10.04
N ALA A 421 2.03 3.47 -10.57
CA ALA A 421 1.76 2.68 -11.77
C ALA A 421 2.57 3.18 -12.98
N ARG A 422 2.66 4.51 -13.18
CA ARG A 422 3.41 5.12 -14.27
C ARG A 422 4.92 4.95 -14.12
N LEU A 423 5.44 5.18 -12.91
CA LEU A 423 6.87 5.09 -12.62
C LEU A 423 7.36 3.64 -12.54
N ALA A 424 6.54 2.70 -12.09
CA ALA A 424 6.88 1.28 -12.16
C ALA A 424 6.94 0.74 -13.61
N TRP A 425 6.16 1.33 -14.51
CA TRP A 425 6.28 1.04 -15.95
C TRP A 425 7.53 1.68 -16.55
N ALA A 426 7.75 2.96 -16.31
CA ALA A 426 8.84 3.75 -16.89
C ALA A 426 9.48 4.68 -15.82
N PRO A 427 10.46 4.21 -15.05
CA PRO A 427 11.09 4.94 -13.95
C PRO A 427 11.79 6.24 -14.36
N ALA A 428 12.12 6.39 -15.64
CA ALA A 428 12.77 7.60 -16.16
C ALA A 428 11.80 8.78 -16.40
N GLN A 429 10.49 8.58 -16.21
CA GLN A 429 9.52 9.68 -16.35
C GLN A 429 9.70 10.71 -15.23
N CYS A 430 9.50 11.98 -15.57
CA CYS A 430 9.51 13.06 -14.60
C CYS A 430 8.28 13.02 -13.71
N ALA A 431 8.47 12.99 -12.39
CA ALA A 431 7.36 12.96 -11.43
C ALA A 431 6.48 14.22 -11.50
N GLU A 432 7.09 15.38 -11.78
CA GLU A 432 6.38 16.65 -11.95
C GLU A 432 5.45 16.63 -13.18
N ASP A 433 5.91 16.09 -14.31
CA ASP A 433 5.08 15.91 -15.51
C ASP A 433 3.90 14.96 -15.24
N LEU A 434 4.12 13.88 -14.50
CA LEU A 434 3.07 12.96 -14.12
C LEU A 434 2.05 13.61 -13.20
N LEU A 435 2.51 14.39 -12.22
CA LEU A 435 1.64 15.18 -11.35
C LEU A 435 0.82 16.20 -12.15
N GLY A 436 1.45 16.88 -13.12
CA GLY A 436 0.77 17.78 -14.06
C GLY A 436 -0.30 17.07 -14.89
N ASN A 437 -0.01 15.88 -15.40
CA ASN A 437 -0.97 15.05 -16.13
C ASN A 437 -2.15 14.59 -15.25
N TYR A 438 -1.88 14.23 -13.99
CA TYR A 438 -2.93 13.91 -13.01
C TYR A 438 -3.82 15.13 -12.77
N ALA A 439 -3.20 16.28 -12.50
CA ALA A 439 -3.91 17.53 -12.25
C ALA A 439 -4.75 17.99 -13.45
N ALA A 440 -4.23 17.85 -14.68
CA ALA A 440 -4.96 18.18 -15.89
C ALA A 440 -6.21 17.31 -16.10
N ALA A 441 -6.13 16.03 -15.70
CA ALA A 441 -7.30 15.15 -15.75
C ALA A 441 -8.32 15.49 -14.65
N ARG A 442 -7.87 15.97 -13.47
CA ARG A 442 -8.75 16.29 -12.34
C ARG A 442 -9.36 17.69 -12.44
N ALA A 443 -8.55 18.68 -12.79
CA ALA A 443 -8.93 20.09 -12.90
C ALA A 443 -8.49 20.69 -14.24
N PRO A 444 -9.14 20.37 -15.36
CA PRO A 444 -8.70 20.77 -16.70
C PRO A 444 -8.65 22.29 -16.92
N ARG A 445 -9.33 23.08 -16.07
CA ARG A 445 -9.33 24.55 -16.17
C ARG A 445 -8.23 25.22 -15.32
N ALA A 446 -7.66 24.50 -14.34
CA ALA A 446 -6.61 25.00 -13.47
C ALA A 446 -5.58 23.92 -13.10
N PRO A 447 -5.02 23.21 -14.10
CA PRO A 447 -4.13 22.08 -13.83
C PRO A 447 -2.88 22.46 -13.06
N GLU A 448 -2.24 23.57 -13.42
CA GLU A 448 -1.04 24.06 -12.76
C GLU A 448 -1.28 24.45 -11.30
N SER A 449 -2.45 25.02 -11.01
CA SER A 449 -2.82 25.39 -9.63
C SER A 449 -3.05 24.15 -8.78
N LEU A 450 -3.72 23.12 -9.32
CA LEU A 450 -3.92 21.86 -8.59
C LEU A 450 -2.59 21.13 -8.37
N ALA A 451 -1.72 21.07 -9.37
CA ALA A 451 -0.38 20.50 -9.23
C ALA A 451 0.42 21.21 -8.14
N ARG A 452 0.41 22.56 -8.13
CA ARG A 452 1.06 23.36 -7.08
C ARG A 452 0.49 23.08 -5.69
N ALA A 453 -0.81 22.90 -5.56
CA ALA A 453 -1.43 22.58 -4.28
C ALA A 453 -0.94 21.22 -3.73
N TYR A 454 -0.76 20.22 -4.58
CA TYR A 454 -0.19 18.92 -4.18
C TYR A 454 1.30 18.99 -3.89
N GLN A 455 2.09 19.69 -4.71
CA GLN A 455 3.51 19.91 -4.46
C GLN A 455 3.73 20.63 -3.12
N ALA A 456 2.96 21.67 -2.85
CA ALA A 456 3.01 22.39 -1.59
C ALA A 456 2.71 21.50 -0.38
N LEU A 457 1.71 20.61 -0.48
CA LEU A 457 1.40 19.68 0.59
C LEU A 457 2.50 18.63 0.77
N GLY A 458 3.05 18.07 -0.29
CA GLY A 458 4.18 17.14 -0.23
C GLY A 458 5.40 17.77 0.44
N ALA A 459 5.75 19.02 0.06
CA ALA A 459 6.82 19.78 0.69
C ALA A 459 6.54 20.08 2.18
N ALA A 460 5.30 20.40 2.53
CA ALA A 460 4.88 20.60 3.91
C ALA A 460 5.02 19.34 4.77
N TRP A 461 4.77 18.15 4.21
CA TRP A 461 4.88 16.88 4.92
C TRP A 461 6.32 16.38 5.04
N HIS A 462 7.24 16.81 4.16
CA HIS A 462 8.61 16.33 4.13
C HIS A 462 9.30 16.36 5.50
N PRO A 463 9.28 17.47 6.30
CA PRO A 463 9.90 17.49 7.62
C PRO A 463 9.27 16.50 8.60
N ALA A 464 7.98 16.24 8.49
CA ALA A 464 7.28 15.29 9.35
C ALA A 464 7.63 13.83 9.01
N LEU A 465 7.99 13.54 7.77
CA LEU A 465 8.40 12.23 7.28
C LEU A 465 9.89 11.98 7.42
N ASP A 466 10.71 13.04 7.57
CA ASP A 466 12.16 12.93 7.71
C ASP A 466 12.55 12.40 9.07
N ARG A 467 13.00 11.17 9.09
CA ARG A 467 13.30 10.39 10.29
C ARG A 467 14.78 10.40 10.62
N THR A 468 15.11 10.64 11.88
CA THR A 468 16.49 10.56 12.37
C THR A 468 16.84 9.16 12.87
N PRO A 469 18.15 8.77 12.92
CA PRO A 469 18.57 7.51 13.50
C PRO A 469 18.18 7.33 14.97
N ALA A 470 18.11 8.41 15.74
CA ALA A 470 17.68 8.38 17.15
C ALA A 470 16.20 7.98 17.24
N GLU A 471 15.34 8.52 16.36
CA GLU A 471 13.93 8.16 16.27
C GLU A 471 13.75 6.70 15.81
N ALA A 472 14.64 6.20 14.95
CA ALA A 472 14.65 4.81 14.54
C ALA A 472 15.08 3.86 15.67
N ALA A 473 16.03 4.27 16.51
CA ALA A 473 16.53 3.48 17.62
C ALA A 473 15.48 3.30 18.73
N LEU A 474 14.68 4.35 19.00
CA LEU A 474 13.60 4.30 20.00
C LEU A 474 12.57 3.21 19.73
N ARG A 475 12.39 2.81 18.49
CA ARG A 475 11.50 1.71 18.10
C ARG A 475 12.00 0.33 18.55
N ARG A 476 13.29 0.15 18.76
CA ARG A 476 13.88 -1.11 19.23
C ARG A 476 13.64 -1.37 20.72
N ASP A 477 13.34 -0.31 21.46
CA ASP A 477 13.16 -0.34 22.91
C ASP A 477 11.68 -0.42 23.35
N PHE A 478 10.73 -0.59 22.42
CA PHE A 478 9.34 -0.87 22.81
C PHE A 478 9.26 -2.25 23.45
N PRO A 479 9.06 -2.32 24.77
CA PRO A 479 9.00 -3.59 25.45
C PRO A 479 7.64 -4.24 25.19
N THR A 480 7.67 -5.40 24.67
CA THR A 480 6.61 -6.37 24.52
C THR A 480 5.46 -6.06 23.54
N SER A 481 5.20 -7.06 22.75
CA SER A 481 4.09 -7.20 21.79
C SER A 481 2.67 -6.99 22.35
N ARG A 482 2.46 -6.96 23.67
CA ARG A 482 1.20 -6.57 24.28
C ARG A 482 0.90 -5.09 24.10
N ASP A 483 1.93 -4.26 24.18
CA ASP A 483 1.78 -2.81 24.02
C ASP A 483 1.55 -2.43 22.57
N VAL A 484 2.11 -3.19 21.62
CA VAL A 484 1.88 -3.02 20.18
C VAL A 484 0.47 -3.46 19.77
N VAL A 485 -0.12 -4.47 20.44
CA VAL A 485 -1.48 -4.97 20.12
C VAL A 485 -2.57 -4.12 20.75
N THR A 486 -2.31 -3.48 21.88
CA THR A 486 -3.29 -2.66 22.61
C THR A 486 -3.16 -1.16 22.33
N ALA A 487 -1.99 -0.71 21.89
CA ALA A 487 -1.82 0.64 21.36
C ALA A 487 -2.34 0.71 19.93
N PRO A 488 -3.00 1.80 19.52
CA PRO A 488 -3.24 2.04 18.09
C PRO A 488 -1.90 1.99 17.37
N PRO A 489 -1.87 1.47 16.14
CA PRO A 489 -0.60 1.37 15.40
C PRO A 489 0.03 2.76 15.34
N LEU A 490 1.16 2.87 16.00
CA LEU A 490 1.86 4.13 16.28
C LEU A 490 2.77 4.58 15.13
N ASP A 491 2.74 3.89 14.01
CA ASP A 491 3.84 3.84 13.07
C ASP A 491 4.34 5.18 12.54
N VAL A 492 3.59 5.95 11.77
CA VAL A 492 4.18 7.17 11.18
C VAL A 492 3.92 8.41 12.00
N LEU A 493 2.84 8.47 12.72
CA LEU A 493 2.66 9.56 13.67
C LEU A 493 3.62 9.45 14.86
N ASP A 494 4.19 8.28 15.16
CA ASP A 494 5.35 8.17 16.03
C ASP A 494 6.60 8.74 15.39
N TYR A 495 6.74 8.64 14.08
CA TYR A 495 7.81 9.31 13.37
C TYR A 495 7.61 10.82 13.30
N MET A 496 6.36 11.26 13.17
CA MET A 496 5.99 12.66 13.20
C MET A 496 5.92 13.23 14.60
N ALA A 497 5.63 12.38 15.58
CA ALA A 497 5.66 12.66 16.99
C ALA A 497 6.99 12.24 17.58
N ALA A 498 8.09 12.63 16.92
CA ALA A 498 9.36 12.31 17.50
C ALA A 498 9.27 12.40 19.03
N PRO A 499 9.42 11.26 19.74
CA PRO A 499 9.48 11.34 21.18
C PRO A 499 10.65 12.22 21.45
N ARG A 500 10.42 13.38 21.96
CA ARG A 500 11.43 14.19 22.58
C ARG A 500 12.87 14.08 22.06
N PRO A 501 13.22 14.29 20.88
CA PRO A 501 14.33 15.18 20.67
C PRO A 501 13.70 16.54 20.40
N HIS A 502 13.38 17.10 21.34
CA HIS A 502 13.28 18.38 21.88
C HIS A 502 14.16 19.34 21.16
N SER A 503 14.31 19.24 19.89
CA SER A 503 15.10 20.17 19.15
C SER A 503 14.20 21.27 18.64
N GLU A 504 14.51 22.46 19.05
CA GLU A 504 14.13 23.69 18.41
C GLU A 504 14.25 23.54 16.89
N ARG A 505 15.32 22.89 16.42
CA ARG A 505 15.53 22.53 15.01
C ARG A 505 14.34 21.76 14.42
N ARG A 506 13.75 20.82 15.16
CA ARG A 506 12.57 20.07 14.68
C ARG A 506 11.35 20.98 14.60
N LEU A 507 11.19 21.87 15.59
CA LEU A 507 10.12 22.87 15.56
C LEU A 507 10.29 23.83 14.38
N GLU A 508 11.50 24.31 14.12
CA GLU A 508 11.79 25.16 12.95
C GLU A 508 11.48 24.46 11.63
N GLN A 509 11.89 23.19 11.48
CA GLN A 509 11.58 22.38 10.32
C GLN A 509 10.07 22.22 10.10
N LEU A 510 9.31 21.93 11.17
CA LEU A 510 7.87 21.79 11.11
C LEU A 510 7.17 23.14 10.85
N ARG A 511 7.68 24.25 11.39
CA ARG A 511 7.13 25.59 11.13
C ARG A 511 7.27 26.00 9.66
N ALA A 512 8.37 25.61 8.99
CA ALA A 512 8.51 25.83 7.55
C ALA A 512 7.38 25.17 6.74
N SER A 513 6.70 24.18 7.29
CA SER A 513 5.52 23.57 6.66
C SER A 513 4.34 24.53 6.54
N GLU A 514 4.21 25.52 7.44
CA GLU A 514 3.11 26.48 7.44
C GLU A 514 3.14 27.40 6.22
N ASP A 515 4.33 27.80 5.76
CA ASP A 515 4.50 28.59 4.54
C ASP A 515 4.04 27.81 3.31
N TRP A 516 4.40 26.52 3.24
CA TRP A 516 3.94 25.61 2.19
C TRP A 516 2.42 25.41 2.22
N ILE A 517 1.84 25.27 3.41
CA ILE A 517 0.37 25.17 3.57
C ILE A 517 -0.32 26.44 3.05
N ALA A 518 0.21 27.64 3.39
CA ALA A 518 -0.33 28.91 2.90
C ALA A 518 -0.28 29.02 1.36
N LEU A 519 0.85 28.61 0.78
CA LEU A 519 1.02 28.54 -0.67
C LEU A 519 0.03 27.58 -1.34
N GLY A 520 -0.15 26.41 -0.76
CA GLY A 520 -1.10 25.42 -1.23
C GLY A 520 -2.57 25.88 -1.15
N ARG A 521 -2.95 26.60 -0.09
CA ARG A 521 -4.29 27.21 0.03
C ARG A 521 -4.55 28.20 -1.08
N THR A 522 -3.58 29.09 -1.35
CA THR A 522 -3.68 30.06 -2.45
C THR A 522 -3.87 29.35 -3.80
N ALA A 523 -3.14 28.26 -4.01
CA ALA A 523 -3.29 27.45 -5.22
C ALA A 523 -4.68 26.79 -5.30
N TRP A 524 -5.21 26.25 -4.19
CA TRP A 524 -6.58 25.72 -4.13
C TRP A 524 -7.65 26.77 -4.37
N ASP A 525 -7.48 28.00 -3.88
CA ASP A 525 -8.43 29.08 -4.14
C ASP A 525 -8.54 29.38 -5.63
N ALA A 526 -7.42 29.33 -6.37
CA ALA A 526 -7.42 29.45 -7.82
C ALA A 526 -8.12 28.27 -8.52
N VAL A 527 -7.95 27.03 -8.02
CA VAL A 527 -8.68 25.85 -8.53
C VAL A 527 -10.18 26.02 -8.36
N ILE A 528 -10.63 26.39 -7.16
CA ILE A 528 -12.07 26.56 -6.87
C ILE A 528 -12.66 27.73 -7.65
N ALA A 529 -11.95 28.83 -7.79
CA ALA A 529 -12.40 29.97 -8.60
C ALA A 529 -12.62 29.61 -10.08
N SER A 530 -11.82 28.67 -10.61
CA SER A 530 -11.96 28.18 -11.99
C SER A 530 -13.02 27.09 -12.15
N ALA A 531 -13.38 26.40 -11.07
CA ALA A 531 -14.11 25.13 -11.07
C ALA A 531 -15.65 25.31 -10.98
N PHE A 532 -16.20 26.52 -11.06
CA PHE A 532 -17.65 26.78 -10.94
C PHE A 532 -18.55 25.89 -11.85
N ALA A 533 -17.96 25.00 -12.65
CA ALA A 533 -18.65 24.07 -13.52
C ALA A 533 -18.22 22.58 -13.40
N ASP A 534 -17.21 22.22 -12.60
CA ASP A 534 -16.62 20.88 -12.64
C ASP A 534 -17.08 19.91 -11.51
N GLY A 535 -18.03 20.33 -10.66
CA GLY A 535 -18.79 19.41 -9.82
C GLY A 535 -18.20 19.13 -8.41
N PRO A 536 -18.89 18.30 -7.62
CA PRO A 536 -18.63 18.11 -6.18
C PRO A 536 -17.30 17.40 -5.82
N SER A 537 -16.65 16.79 -6.79
CA SER A 537 -15.43 15.97 -6.57
C SER A 537 -14.22 16.81 -6.12
N LEU A 538 -14.01 18.02 -6.69
CA LEU A 538 -12.91 18.91 -6.29
C LEU A 538 -13.10 19.54 -4.90
N ALA A 539 -14.35 19.83 -4.50
CA ALA A 539 -14.63 20.33 -3.16
C ALA A 539 -14.31 19.28 -2.07
N ALA A 540 -14.62 18.02 -2.32
CA ALA A 540 -14.25 16.92 -1.42
C ALA A 540 -12.74 16.76 -1.34
N GLU A 541 -12.04 16.82 -2.47
CA GLU A 541 -10.58 16.70 -2.56
C GLU A 541 -9.88 17.87 -1.84
N ARG A 542 -10.41 19.11 -1.96
CA ARG A 542 -9.96 20.25 -1.16
C ARG A 542 -10.15 20.02 0.34
N ALA A 543 -11.30 19.50 0.74
CA ALA A 543 -11.57 19.22 2.15
C ALA A 543 -10.59 18.18 2.73
N GLU A 544 -10.24 17.19 1.95
CA GLU A 544 -9.20 16.20 2.31
C GLU A 544 -7.81 16.83 2.41
N TRP A 545 -7.46 17.73 1.49
CA TRP A 545 -6.22 18.48 1.53
C TRP A 545 -6.15 19.37 2.79
N GLU A 546 -7.21 20.07 3.13
CA GLU A 546 -7.30 20.90 4.35
C GLU A 546 -7.20 20.05 5.63
N LEU A 547 -7.71 18.83 5.63
CA LEU A 547 -7.54 17.89 6.74
C LEU A 547 -6.06 17.55 6.95
N ALA A 548 -5.34 17.22 5.87
CA ALA A 548 -3.92 16.91 5.93
C ALA A 548 -3.08 18.11 6.38
N ALA A 549 -3.42 19.31 5.91
CA ALA A 549 -2.80 20.56 6.34
C ALA A 549 -3.07 20.86 7.82
N SER A 550 -4.30 20.64 8.30
CA SER A 550 -4.67 20.82 9.71
C SER A 550 -3.94 19.83 10.63
N LEU A 551 -3.68 18.61 10.17
CA LEU A 551 -2.87 17.65 10.92
C LEU A 551 -1.43 18.14 11.08
N LEU A 552 -0.82 18.68 10.03
CA LEU A 552 0.51 19.30 10.12
C LEU A 552 0.55 20.47 11.09
N HIS A 553 -0.42 21.35 11.03
CA HIS A 553 -0.55 22.45 11.99
C HIS A 553 -0.63 21.95 13.43
N PHE A 554 -1.42 20.91 13.69
CA PHE A 554 -1.46 20.27 15.02
C PHE A 554 -0.07 19.74 15.44
N LEU A 555 0.70 19.14 14.52
CA LEU A 555 2.04 18.65 14.82
C LEU A 555 3.00 19.78 15.18
N VAL A 556 2.89 20.93 14.53
CA VAL A 556 3.66 22.15 14.89
C VAL A 556 3.33 22.58 16.32
N MET A 557 2.05 22.74 16.64
CA MET A 557 1.60 23.16 17.98
C MET A 557 2.05 22.18 19.06
N ARG A 558 1.98 20.89 18.79
CA ARG A 558 2.45 19.86 19.71
C ARG A 558 3.97 19.91 19.92
N GLN A 559 4.74 20.08 18.86
CA GLN A 559 6.20 20.21 18.97
C GLN A 559 6.59 21.47 19.75
N GLN A 560 5.88 22.59 19.56
CA GLN A 560 6.06 23.81 20.35
C GLN A 560 5.83 23.54 21.84
N LEU A 561 4.79 22.81 22.20
CA LEU A 561 4.51 22.42 23.58
C LEU A 561 5.68 21.61 24.18
N TYR A 562 6.26 20.68 23.43
CA TYR A 562 7.43 19.91 23.86
C TYR A 562 8.63 20.80 24.11
N VAL A 563 8.98 21.69 23.18
CA VAL A 563 10.11 22.63 23.33
C VAL A 563 9.94 23.54 24.56
N LEU A 564 8.74 24.04 24.79
CA LEU A 564 8.44 24.87 25.95
C LEU A 564 8.55 24.10 27.27
N ALA A 565 8.14 22.83 27.28
CA ALA A 565 8.27 21.97 28.45
C ALA A 565 9.74 21.68 28.79
N ASP A 566 10.59 21.46 27.78
CA ASP A 566 12.01 21.22 27.96
C ASP A 566 12.77 22.48 28.44
N ARG A 567 12.31 23.65 28.05
CA ARG A 567 12.84 24.93 28.54
C ARG A 567 12.33 25.28 29.93
N GLU A 568 11.62 24.37 30.61
CA GLU A 568 11.02 24.62 31.93
C GLU A 568 10.14 25.87 31.93
N ALA A 569 9.40 26.10 30.83
CA ALA A 569 8.51 27.25 30.72
C ALA A 569 7.48 27.29 31.87
N THR A 570 7.05 28.47 32.24
CA THR A 570 6.10 28.66 33.34
C THR A 570 4.75 27.99 33.06
N ALA A 571 4.04 27.61 34.10
CA ALA A 571 2.75 26.93 34.00
C ALA A 571 1.70 27.69 33.14
N PRO A 572 1.61 29.05 33.15
CA PRO A 572 0.75 29.77 32.23
C PRO A 572 1.11 29.54 30.77
N VAL A 573 2.39 29.69 30.41
CA VAL A 573 2.88 29.52 29.02
C VAL A 573 2.61 28.10 28.51
N LEU A 574 2.86 27.08 29.34
CA LEU A 574 2.53 25.69 28.99
C LEU A 574 1.03 25.46 28.82
N ARG A 575 0.22 26.14 29.63
CA ARG A 575 -1.25 26.06 29.53
C ARG A 575 -1.76 26.63 28.23
N ASP A 576 -1.25 27.80 27.84
CA ASP A 576 -1.64 28.48 26.60
C ASP A 576 -1.26 27.63 25.37
N ALA A 577 0.00 27.15 25.32
CA ALA A 577 0.46 26.26 24.24
C ALA A 577 -0.32 24.93 24.17
N LEU A 578 -0.71 24.36 25.33
CA LEU A 578 -1.58 23.19 25.37
C LEU A 578 -2.98 23.51 24.82
N GLY A 579 -3.51 24.67 25.14
CA GLY A 579 -4.80 25.16 24.61
C GLY A 579 -4.78 25.31 23.10
N GLU A 580 -3.71 25.85 22.54
CA GLU A 580 -3.52 25.94 21.08
C GLU A 580 -3.46 24.56 20.41
N ALA A 581 -2.65 23.64 20.93
CA ALA A 581 -2.55 22.28 20.42
C ALA A 581 -3.90 21.53 20.52
N GLN A 582 -4.65 21.74 21.60
CA GLN A 582 -5.97 21.15 21.77
C GLN A 582 -6.99 21.73 20.78
N THR A 583 -6.95 23.06 20.54
CA THR A 583 -7.80 23.72 19.54
C THR A 583 -7.53 23.17 18.14
N ALA A 584 -6.26 23.03 17.76
CA ALA A 584 -5.89 22.44 16.48
C ALA A 584 -6.39 20.98 16.35
N LEU A 585 -6.29 20.17 17.41
CA LEU A 585 -6.83 18.82 17.43
C LEU A 585 -8.36 18.81 17.30
N ASP A 586 -9.06 19.76 17.94
CA ASP A 586 -10.52 19.86 17.89
C ASP A 586 -11.04 20.11 16.46
N VAL A 587 -10.32 20.90 15.67
CA VAL A 587 -10.63 21.11 14.24
C VAL A 587 -10.63 19.77 13.50
N LEU A 588 -9.61 18.94 13.70
CA LEU A 588 -9.52 17.60 13.08
C LEU A 588 -10.67 16.70 13.53
N ILE A 589 -11.00 16.73 14.82
CA ILE A 589 -12.09 15.93 15.41
C ILE A 589 -13.45 16.34 14.83
N VAL A 590 -13.70 17.65 14.73
CA VAL A 590 -14.95 18.18 14.15
C VAL A 590 -15.09 17.77 12.69
N TRP A 591 -14.00 17.92 11.91
CA TRP A 591 -13.99 17.48 10.52
C TRP A 591 -14.30 15.99 10.37
N ALA A 592 -13.61 15.15 11.15
CA ALA A 592 -13.82 13.70 11.10
C ALA A 592 -15.27 13.32 11.50
N ARG A 593 -15.85 13.99 12.48
CA ARG A 593 -17.25 13.77 12.88
C ARG A 593 -18.24 14.17 11.79
N ALA A 594 -17.96 15.24 11.06
CA ALA A 594 -18.82 15.71 9.98
C ALA A 594 -18.78 14.80 8.74
N ASN A 595 -17.58 14.29 8.40
CA ASN A 595 -17.34 13.62 7.13
C ASN A 595 -17.32 12.07 7.21
N VAL A 596 -17.22 11.49 8.41
CA VAL A 596 -17.24 10.03 8.59
C VAL A 596 -18.61 9.58 9.09
N PRO A 597 -19.33 8.73 8.35
CA PRO A 597 -20.64 8.25 8.76
C PRO A 597 -20.62 7.58 10.14
N PRO A 598 -21.66 7.77 10.98
CA PRO A 598 -21.71 7.18 12.33
C PRO A 598 -21.46 5.67 12.37
N ARG A 599 -21.97 4.94 11.37
CA ARG A 599 -21.81 3.47 11.27
C ARG A 599 -20.38 3.03 10.94
N ALA A 600 -19.58 3.91 10.32
CA ALA A 600 -18.18 3.63 9.97
C ALA A 600 -17.19 4.14 11.03
N ARG A 601 -17.60 5.04 11.92
CA ARG A 601 -16.70 5.73 12.89
C ARG A 601 -15.91 4.79 13.77
N ALA A 602 -16.49 3.68 14.19
CA ALA A 602 -15.86 2.75 15.11
C ALA A 602 -14.63 2.05 14.51
N GLY A 603 -14.70 1.70 13.23
CA GLY A 603 -13.60 1.06 12.49
C GLY A 603 -12.68 2.04 11.75
N HIS A 604 -13.03 3.33 11.72
CA HIS A 604 -12.36 4.28 10.84
C HIS A 604 -10.96 4.65 11.35
N LEU A 605 -9.93 4.37 10.54
CA LEU A 605 -8.53 4.58 10.91
C LEU A 605 -8.20 6.04 11.22
N LEU A 606 -8.78 6.98 10.49
CA LEU A 606 -8.60 8.41 10.72
C LEU A 606 -9.05 8.80 12.13
N LEU A 607 -10.25 8.38 12.54
CA LEU A 607 -10.77 8.64 13.88
C LEU A 607 -9.91 8.00 14.95
N ARG A 608 -9.53 6.74 14.77
CA ARG A 608 -8.62 6.04 15.71
C ARG A 608 -7.26 6.71 15.78
N GLY A 609 -6.68 7.09 14.65
CA GLY A 609 -5.41 7.80 14.57
C GLY A 609 -5.48 9.16 15.25
N ILE A 610 -6.49 9.97 14.93
CA ILE A 610 -6.65 11.32 15.47
C ILE A 610 -7.05 11.30 16.94
N PHE A 611 -8.11 10.58 17.30
CA PHE A 611 -8.64 10.65 18.67
C PHE A 611 -7.76 9.93 19.68
N GLN A 612 -7.39 8.70 19.40
CA GLN A 612 -6.67 7.89 20.38
C GLN A 612 -5.22 8.32 20.49
N PHE A 613 -4.55 8.39 19.36
CA PHE A 613 -3.11 8.66 19.31
C PHE A 613 -2.77 10.08 19.81
N HIS A 614 -3.45 11.11 19.28
CA HIS A 614 -3.09 12.48 19.63
C HIS A 614 -3.53 12.88 21.05
N LEU A 615 -4.66 12.35 21.54
CA LEU A 615 -5.05 12.56 22.93
C LEU A 615 -4.09 11.88 23.90
N ASP A 616 -3.55 10.70 23.54
CA ASP A 616 -2.55 10.02 24.36
C ASP A 616 -1.25 10.83 24.46
N HIS A 617 -0.81 11.45 23.36
CA HIS A 617 0.36 12.32 23.36
C HIS A 617 0.16 13.63 24.14
N LEU A 618 -1.01 14.25 24.01
CA LEU A 618 -1.34 15.42 24.82
C LEU A 618 -1.47 15.10 26.31
N ALA A 619 -1.80 13.85 26.64
CA ALA A 619 -1.89 13.36 28.02
C ALA A 619 -0.53 12.85 28.57
N ASP A 620 0.57 13.04 27.86
CA ASP A 620 1.91 12.66 28.33
C ASP A 620 2.19 13.25 29.71
N ARG A 621 2.70 12.38 30.60
CA ARG A 621 2.79 12.67 32.03
C ARG A 621 3.65 13.88 32.38
N GLN A 622 4.57 14.27 31.52
CA GLN A 622 5.51 15.35 31.77
C GLN A 622 5.06 16.70 31.24
N LEU A 623 4.11 16.72 30.30
CA LEU A 623 3.69 17.92 29.58
C LEU A 623 2.38 18.50 30.09
N VAL A 624 1.51 17.68 30.68
CA VAL A 624 0.16 18.06 31.04
C VAL A 624 0.01 18.19 32.55
N LEU A 625 -0.49 19.34 33.00
CA LEU A 625 -0.80 19.55 34.41
C LEU A 625 -1.84 18.54 34.91
N PRO A 626 -1.80 18.14 36.20
CA PRO A 626 -2.66 17.05 36.71
C PRO A 626 -4.16 17.22 36.46
N TRP A 627 -4.68 18.42 36.54
CA TRP A 627 -6.09 18.73 36.30
C TRP A 627 -6.47 18.64 34.79
N GLN A 628 -5.54 18.99 33.90
CA GLN A 628 -5.74 18.84 32.46
C GLN A 628 -5.71 17.38 32.05
N ARG A 629 -4.87 16.55 32.70
CA ARG A 629 -4.88 15.09 32.52
C ARG A 629 -6.22 14.47 32.87
N ALA A 630 -6.86 14.96 33.93
CA ALA A 630 -8.20 14.48 34.31
C ALA A 630 -9.24 14.83 33.23
N ALA A 631 -9.22 16.04 32.70
CA ALA A 631 -10.09 16.48 31.61
C ALA A 631 -9.88 15.69 30.31
N LEU A 632 -8.62 15.49 29.90
CA LEU A 632 -8.28 14.67 28.73
C LEU A 632 -8.67 13.21 28.90
N ARG A 633 -8.49 12.62 30.11
CA ARG A 633 -8.96 11.25 30.41
C ARG A 633 -10.47 11.12 30.35
N ALA A 634 -11.20 12.10 30.89
CA ALA A 634 -12.67 12.13 30.83
C ALA A 634 -13.15 12.22 29.38
N ARG A 635 -12.50 13.03 28.55
CA ARG A 635 -12.78 13.16 27.12
C ARG A 635 -12.50 11.85 26.39
N ARG A 636 -11.34 11.21 26.61
CA ARG A 636 -11.02 9.87 26.07
C ARG A 636 -12.07 8.83 26.42
N ALA A 637 -12.49 8.81 27.68
CA ALA A 637 -13.52 7.88 28.13
C ALA A 637 -14.89 8.11 27.47
N ALA A 638 -15.23 9.38 27.16
CA ALA A 638 -16.42 9.74 26.40
C ALA A 638 -16.34 9.31 24.95
N ASP A 639 -15.20 9.57 24.29
CA ASP A 639 -14.96 9.16 22.90
C ASP A 639 -14.88 7.63 22.77
N ALA A 640 -14.22 6.95 23.69
CA ALA A 640 -14.20 5.48 23.75
C ALA A 640 -15.60 4.88 23.97
N ARG A 641 -16.42 5.48 24.83
CA ARG A 641 -17.81 5.07 25.02
C ARG A 641 -18.66 5.28 23.78
N ALA A 642 -18.47 6.39 23.08
CA ALA A 642 -19.16 6.66 21.82
C ALA A 642 -18.76 5.65 20.71
N LEU A 643 -17.49 5.23 20.68
CA LEU A 643 -16.99 4.20 19.78
C LEU A 643 -17.52 2.81 20.17
N LEU A 644 -17.58 2.48 21.46
CA LEU A 644 -18.06 1.19 21.98
C LEU A 644 -19.59 1.07 21.97
N ALA A 645 -20.32 2.16 21.82
CA ALA A 645 -21.76 2.15 21.64
C ALA A 645 -22.23 1.60 20.29
N ASP A 646 -21.31 1.34 19.36
CA ASP A 646 -21.62 0.63 18.12
C ASP A 646 -21.63 -0.89 18.38
N PRO A 647 -22.81 -1.56 18.29
CA PRO A 647 -22.93 -2.99 18.55
C PRO A 647 -22.05 -3.87 17.64
N ARG A 648 -21.69 -3.37 16.43
CA ARG A 648 -20.82 -4.10 15.50
C ARG A 648 -19.39 -4.13 15.99
N LEU A 649 -18.87 -3.01 16.52
CA LEU A 649 -17.53 -2.95 17.09
C LEU A 649 -17.40 -3.85 18.32
N VAL A 650 -18.39 -3.82 19.21
CA VAL A 650 -18.44 -4.70 20.39
C VAL A 650 -18.43 -6.16 19.93
N TRP A 651 -19.20 -6.49 18.89
CA TRP A 651 -19.25 -7.85 18.35
C TRP A 651 -17.92 -8.27 17.69
N GLU A 652 -17.25 -7.41 16.92
CA GLU A 652 -15.93 -7.68 16.34
C GLU A 652 -14.85 -7.84 17.42
N LEU A 653 -14.83 -6.97 18.43
CA LEU A 653 -13.91 -7.09 19.56
C LEU A 653 -14.11 -8.38 20.37
N LEU A 654 -15.35 -8.82 20.53
CA LEU A 654 -15.68 -10.10 21.20
C LEU A 654 -15.33 -11.32 20.34
N ARG A 655 -15.51 -11.22 19.02
CA ARG A 655 -15.19 -12.29 18.06
C ARG A 655 -13.69 -12.53 17.94
N THR A 656 -12.86 -11.50 18.13
CA THR A 656 -11.39 -11.60 18.07
C THR A 656 -10.77 -12.18 19.35
N ARG A 657 -11.56 -12.30 20.45
CA ARG A 657 -11.12 -12.91 21.71
C ARG A 657 -11.42 -14.42 21.79
N ARG A 658 -12.16 -14.98 20.86
CA ARG A 658 -12.39 -16.42 20.68
C ARG A 658 -11.54 -16.96 19.52
#